data_a4c2c51e201d7c836f1bf452819746b7
#
_entry.id   a4c2c51e201d7c836f1bf452819746b7
#
_cell.length_a   1.000
_cell.length_b   1.000
_cell.length_c   1.000
_cell.angle_alpha   90.00
_cell.angle_beta   90.00
_cell.angle_gamma   90.00
#
_symmetry.space_group_name_H-M   'P 1'
#
loop_
_entity.id
_entity.type
_entity.pdbx_description
1 polymer ?
#
loop_
_entity_poly.entity_id
_entity_poly.type
_entity_poly.pdbx_seq_one_letter_code
_entity_poly.pdbx_strand_id
1 'polypeptide(L)'
;ISYLASYAKINEYGFVEAPYRKVKKTYDENGKLIDQVVTDEVEYMTADVEDEYVVAQANEPLDEGKHFIRPRVSARRRDDILEIDAAQVDYMDVSPRMMVSVATACIPFLENDDCNRALMGSNMQRQAVPLMVTQQPIVATGMEYKAATDSGTAVLAKNDGVVEKMDADHVVVRNEQGTLDNYPLVKFARSNAGTCINQRPIVEVGETVKAGQVLADGPAMRNGEISLGKNALIGFMTWEGYNYEDAVLLNEKIVREDVYTSIHIEEYETESRDTKLGPEEITRDIPNVSEDALKDLDERGIIRIGAEVKSGDILVGKVTPKGETELTAEERLLRAIFGEKAREVRDTSLRVPHGEYGIIVDVKVFTPENSDELQPGVREVVRCYIAQKRKISVGDKMAGRHGNKGVVSRILPQEDMPYLPDGTPLDIVLNPLGVPSRMNIGQVLEVNLGYAAKACGIKVMTPVFDSAREADIGDTFDTAREMWHGENAPAYPTKLPKLMGEKGHIIDFSKIELDRDGKTTVYDGRTGEKFDNRVTVGYMYYLKLHHLVDDKIHARSTGPYSLVTQQPLGGKAQFGGQRFGEMEVWALEAYGAAYTLQEILTVKSDDVEGRVKTYEAIVKGEPIPQPGIPESFRVMLKELQSLGLDVVVQDKEGNEIDMRQNFDDEETGFDMRDVAGTETVANENELLNDYTIKDADAGFDDPSVLEDDNSAAAESASDEVNIDE
;
A
#
# COMPACT_ATOMS: atom_id res chain seq x y z
N ILE A 1 -24.83 -10.51 4.97
CA ILE A 1 -24.28 -11.89 5.08
C ILE A 1 -23.07 -11.98 4.16
N SER A 2 -21.92 -12.38 4.72
CA SER A 2 -20.69 -12.61 3.94
C SER A 2 -20.60 -14.07 3.56
N TYR A 3 -20.89 -14.41 2.32
CA TYR A 3 -20.65 -15.74 1.80
C TYR A 3 -19.23 -15.83 1.22
N LEU A 4 -18.55 -16.94 1.47
CA LEU A 4 -17.32 -17.26 0.75
C LEU A 4 -17.67 -17.53 -0.72
N ALA A 5 -16.94 -16.93 -1.65
CA ALA A 5 -17.15 -17.13 -3.08
C ALA A 5 -17.11 -18.60 -3.50
N SER A 6 -16.33 -19.45 -2.79
CA SER A 6 -16.24 -20.89 -3.03
C SER A 6 -17.51 -21.68 -2.67
N TYR A 7 -18.40 -21.10 -1.86
CA TYR A 7 -19.68 -21.73 -1.46
C TYR A 7 -20.89 -21.12 -2.18
N ALA A 8 -20.82 -19.83 -2.54
CA ALA A 8 -21.91 -19.12 -3.18
C ALA A 8 -21.90 -19.31 -4.70
N LYS A 9 -23.08 -19.25 -5.32
CA LYS A 9 -23.27 -19.19 -6.78
C LYS A 9 -24.04 -17.93 -7.12
N ILE A 10 -23.94 -17.49 -8.35
CA ILE A 10 -24.75 -16.41 -8.90
C ILE A 10 -25.70 -17.04 -9.91
N ASN A 11 -27.00 -16.78 -9.74
CA ASN A 11 -28.02 -17.27 -10.66
C ASN A 11 -28.09 -16.44 -11.94
N GLU A 12 -28.95 -16.85 -12.89
CA GLU A 12 -29.14 -16.18 -14.19
C GLU A 12 -29.64 -14.73 -14.04
N TYR A 13 -30.25 -14.39 -12.91
CA TYR A 13 -30.76 -13.04 -12.59
C TYR A 13 -29.77 -12.16 -11.84
N GLY A 14 -28.57 -12.67 -11.52
CA GLY A 14 -27.54 -11.94 -10.78
C GLY A 14 -27.68 -12.01 -9.24
N PHE A 15 -28.60 -12.79 -8.69
CA PHE A 15 -28.72 -12.98 -7.25
C PHE A 15 -27.75 -14.04 -6.76
N VAL A 16 -27.26 -13.85 -5.52
CA VAL A 16 -26.37 -14.78 -4.86
C VAL A 16 -27.21 -15.90 -4.22
N GLU A 17 -26.85 -17.14 -4.49
CA GLU A 17 -27.42 -18.35 -3.91
C GLU A 17 -26.41 -18.99 -2.97
N ALA A 18 -26.86 -19.31 -1.76
CA ALA A 18 -26.05 -20.01 -0.75
C ALA A 18 -26.45 -21.49 -0.64
N PRO A 19 -25.50 -22.38 -0.32
CA PRO A 19 -25.79 -23.78 -0.14
C PRO A 19 -26.27 -24.07 1.27
N TYR A 20 -27.30 -24.94 1.39
CA TYR A 20 -27.85 -25.42 2.63
C TYR A 20 -28.03 -26.94 2.58
N ARG A 21 -27.80 -27.64 3.70
CA ARG A 21 -28.08 -29.06 3.85
C ARG A 21 -29.54 -29.24 4.17
N LYS A 22 -30.21 -30.10 3.44
CA LYS A 22 -31.63 -30.42 3.68
C LYS A 22 -31.78 -31.35 4.87
N VAL A 23 -32.73 -31.05 5.75
CA VAL A 23 -33.13 -31.90 6.87
C VAL A 23 -34.35 -32.74 6.46
N LYS A 24 -34.19 -34.05 6.37
CA LYS A 24 -35.26 -34.96 5.99
C LYS A 24 -36.03 -35.35 7.24
N LYS A 25 -37.31 -35.05 7.24
CA LYS A 25 -38.26 -35.39 8.32
C LYS A 25 -39.13 -36.57 7.92
N THR A 26 -39.21 -37.60 8.73
CA THR A 26 -40.05 -38.75 8.51
C THR A 26 -41.19 -38.72 9.51
N TYR A 27 -42.43 -38.77 9.04
CA TYR A 27 -43.63 -38.69 9.85
C TYR A 27 -44.35 -40.01 9.86
N ASP A 28 -45.03 -40.36 10.98
CA ASP A 28 -45.93 -41.48 11.10
C ASP A 28 -47.28 -41.20 10.43
N GLU A 29 -48.11 -42.22 10.24
CA GLU A 29 -49.46 -42.09 9.70
C GLU A 29 -50.35 -41.11 10.48
N ASN A 30 -50.00 -40.85 11.74
CA ASN A 30 -50.68 -39.90 12.63
C ASN A 30 -50.09 -38.47 12.58
N GLY A 31 -49.13 -38.17 11.69
CA GLY A 31 -48.49 -36.86 11.57
C GLY A 31 -47.48 -36.55 12.68
N LYS A 32 -47.05 -37.54 13.47
CA LYS A 32 -46.02 -37.39 14.50
C LYS A 32 -44.64 -37.63 13.87
N LEU A 33 -43.67 -36.75 14.13
CA LEU A 33 -42.30 -36.90 13.71
C LEU A 33 -41.68 -38.16 14.33
N ILE A 34 -41.23 -39.10 13.49
CA ILE A 34 -40.56 -40.34 13.92
C ILE A 34 -39.06 -40.12 13.93
N ASP A 35 -38.54 -39.52 12.85
CA ASP A 35 -37.11 -39.41 12.62
C ASP A 35 -36.77 -38.14 11.86
N GLN A 36 -35.60 -37.59 12.15
CA GLN A 36 -35.09 -36.37 11.55
C GLN A 36 -33.59 -36.48 11.30
N VAL A 37 -33.18 -36.51 10.04
CA VAL A 37 -31.78 -36.70 9.64
C VAL A 37 -31.31 -35.54 8.77
N VAL A 38 -30.15 -34.99 9.08
CA VAL A 38 -29.46 -34.02 8.24
C VAL A 38 -28.83 -34.76 7.07
N THR A 39 -29.27 -34.47 5.85
CA THR A 39 -28.79 -35.15 4.65
C THR A 39 -27.54 -34.46 4.07
N ASP A 40 -26.83 -35.16 3.20
CA ASP A 40 -25.74 -34.58 2.42
C ASP A 40 -26.23 -33.88 1.14
N GLU A 41 -27.56 -33.88 0.91
CA GLU A 41 -28.15 -33.13 -0.19
C GLU A 41 -28.02 -31.63 0.08
N VAL A 42 -27.36 -30.93 -0.83
CA VAL A 42 -27.16 -29.49 -0.76
C VAL A 42 -28.07 -28.81 -1.76
N GLU A 43 -28.95 -27.96 -1.28
CA GLU A 43 -29.82 -27.11 -2.10
C GLU A 43 -29.27 -25.68 -2.06
N TYR A 44 -29.27 -25.01 -3.21
CA TYR A 44 -28.88 -23.61 -3.32
C TYR A 44 -30.14 -22.75 -3.29
N MET A 45 -30.18 -21.76 -2.39
CA MET A 45 -31.33 -20.87 -2.21
C MET A 45 -30.87 -19.44 -2.17
N THR A 46 -31.70 -18.56 -2.70
CA THR A 46 -31.58 -17.10 -2.56
C THR A 46 -32.09 -16.67 -1.17
N ALA A 47 -31.79 -15.44 -0.76
CA ALA A 47 -32.14 -14.94 0.57
C ALA A 47 -33.67 -14.89 0.81
N ASP A 48 -34.44 -14.54 -0.22
CA ASP A 48 -35.90 -14.49 -0.17
C ASP A 48 -36.52 -15.88 0.05
N VAL A 49 -35.96 -16.93 -0.55
CA VAL A 49 -36.37 -18.30 -0.34
C VAL A 49 -35.97 -18.80 1.04
N GLU A 50 -34.76 -18.47 1.50
CA GLU A 50 -34.26 -18.84 2.83
C GLU A 50 -35.14 -18.30 3.97
N ASP A 51 -35.67 -17.09 3.82
CA ASP A 51 -36.53 -16.43 4.81
C ASP A 51 -37.80 -17.19 5.17
N GLU A 52 -38.24 -18.14 4.32
CA GLU A 52 -39.40 -18.97 4.55
C GLU A 52 -39.10 -20.17 5.49
N TYR A 53 -37.82 -20.54 5.60
CA TYR A 53 -37.38 -21.74 6.32
C TYR A 53 -36.65 -21.42 7.62
N VAL A 54 -36.52 -22.44 8.44
CA VAL A 54 -35.74 -22.45 9.68
C VAL A 54 -34.41 -23.14 9.42
N VAL A 55 -33.32 -22.39 9.56
CA VAL A 55 -31.99 -22.88 9.26
C VAL A 55 -31.18 -23.03 10.55
N ALA A 56 -30.71 -24.24 10.86
CA ALA A 56 -29.80 -24.49 11.98
C ALA A 56 -28.38 -24.07 11.66
N GLN A 57 -27.64 -23.67 12.70
CA GLN A 57 -26.22 -23.33 12.55
C GLN A 57 -25.38 -24.58 12.27
N ALA A 58 -24.30 -24.39 11.47
CA ALA A 58 -23.42 -25.50 11.08
C ALA A 58 -22.59 -26.12 12.22
N ASN A 59 -22.45 -25.40 13.36
CA ASN A 59 -21.68 -25.83 14.52
C ASN A 59 -22.51 -26.70 15.50
N GLU A 60 -23.80 -26.92 15.24
CA GLU A 60 -24.59 -27.79 16.09
C GLU A 60 -24.09 -29.25 16.01
N PRO A 61 -23.89 -29.91 17.17
CA PRO A 61 -23.34 -31.24 17.20
C PRO A 61 -24.34 -32.26 16.65
N LEU A 62 -23.87 -33.10 15.73
CA LEU A 62 -24.61 -34.21 15.15
C LEU A 62 -24.04 -35.54 15.66
N ASP A 63 -24.93 -36.56 15.80
CA ASP A 63 -24.54 -37.92 16.09
C ASP A 63 -24.00 -38.61 14.81
N GLU A 64 -23.40 -39.80 14.95
CA GLU A 64 -22.94 -40.64 13.83
C GLU A 64 -24.03 -40.90 12.78
N GLY A 65 -25.31 -40.94 13.22
CA GLY A 65 -26.51 -41.05 12.37
C GLY A 65 -26.93 -39.73 11.73
N LYS A 66 -26.20 -38.62 11.93
CA LYS A 66 -26.54 -37.24 11.48
C LYS A 66 -27.85 -36.70 12.10
N HIS A 67 -28.18 -37.12 13.33
CA HIS A 67 -29.26 -36.54 14.12
C HIS A 67 -28.75 -35.46 15.04
N PHE A 68 -29.57 -34.44 15.33
CA PHE A 68 -29.23 -33.44 16.34
C PHE A 68 -29.16 -34.08 17.73
N ILE A 69 -28.03 -33.91 18.43
CA ILE A 69 -27.82 -34.43 19.78
C ILE A 69 -28.65 -33.65 20.79
N ARG A 70 -28.81 -32.35 20.58
CA ARG A 70 -29.54 -31.45 21.45
C ARG A 70 -31.01 -31.38 21.05
N PRO A 71 -31.95 -31.45 21.99
CA PRO A 71 -33.38 -31.30 21.70
C PRO A 71 -33.74 -29.86 21.24
N ARG A 72 -32.95 -28.87 21.67
CA ARG A 72 -33.04 -27.46 21.22
C ARG A 72 -31.75 -27.08 20.55
N VAL A 73 -31.87 -26.45 19.38
CA VAL A 73 -30.76 -26.05 18.52
C VAL A 73 -30.85 -24.58 18.23
N SER A 74 -29.67 -23.96 18.07
CA SER A 74 -29.58 -22.59 17.61
C SER A 74 -29.89 -22.53 16.11
N ALA A 75 -30.92 -21.79 15.77
CA ALA A 75 -31.35 -21.61 14.38
C ALA A 75 -31.71 -20.15 14.09
N ARG A 76 -31.73 -19.80 12.85
CA ARG A 76 -32.20 -18.48 12.38
C ARG A 76 -33.48 -18.65 11.56
N ARG A 77 -34.34 -17.67 11.68
CA ARG A 77 -35.48 -17.50 10.81
C ARG A 77 -35.62 -16.03 10.51
N ARG A 78 -35.43 -15.65 9.25
CA ARG A 78 -35.27 -14.26 8.85
C ARG A 78 -34.14 -13.58 9.63
N ASP A 79 -34.42 -12.46 10.29
CA ASP A 79 -33.44 -11.68 11.10
C ASP A 79 -33.29 -12.16 12.54
N ASP A 80 -34.17 -13.07 13.00
CA ASP A 80 -34.19 -13.58 14.39
C ASP A 80 -33.30 -14.81 14.56
N ILE A 81 -32.41 -14.76 15.57
CA ILE A 81 -31.66 -15.93 16.05
C ILE A 81 -32.37 -16.48 17.25
N LEU A 82 -32.84 -17.72 17.13
CA LEU A 82 -33.72 -18.37 18.10
C LEU A 82 -33.15 -19.73 18.52
N GLU A 83 -33.38 -20.09 19.78
CA GLU A 83 -33.26 -21.49 20.18
C GLU A 83 -34.60 -22.17 20.02
N ILE A 84 -34.71 -23.11 19.10
CA ILE A 84 -35.96 -23.82 18.75
C ILE A 84 -35.78 -25.31 18.89
N ASP A 85 -36.90 -26.02 18.94
CA ASP A 85 -36.90 -27.48 18.95
C ASP A 85 -36.32 -28.04 17.65
N ALA A 86 -35.41 -29.01 17.74
CA ALA A 86 -34.78 -29.63 16.58
C ALA A 86 -35.81 -30.07 15.52
N ALA A 87 -37.00 -30.53 15.95
CA ALA A 87 -38.09 -30.95 15.06
C ALA A 87 -38.58 -29.85 14.08
N GLN A 88 -38.35 -28.59 14.38
CA GLN A 88 -38.79 -27.46 13.54
C GLN A 88 -37.75 -27.05 12.47
N VAL A 89 -36.53 -27.56 12.57
CA VAL A 89 -35.44 -27.21 11.64
C VAL A 89 -35.70 -27.83 10.27
N ASP A 90 -35.62 -27.01 9.22
CA ASP A 90 -35.82 -27.43 7.83
C ASP A 90 -34.51 -27.63 7.08
N TYR A 91 -33.53 -26.77 7.35
CA TYR A 91 -32.20 -26.80 6.75
C TYR A 91 -31.12 -26.59 7.80
N MET A 92 -29.89 -26.93 7.44
CA MET A 92 -28.69 -26.65 8.23
C MET A 92 -27.64 -26.03 7.34
N ASP A 93 -26.88 -25.07 7.85
CA ASP A 93 -25.72 -24.50 7.14
C ASP A 93 -24.69 -25.58 6.81
N VAL A 94 -24.05 -25.47 5.65
CA VAL A 94 -23.06 -26.45 5.19
C VAL A 94 -21.80 -26.40 6.04
N SER A 95 -21.33 -25.19 6.36
CA SER A 95 -20.07 -24.98 7.08
C SER A 95 -20.08 -23.66 7.86
N PRO A 96 -19.47 -23.60 9.05
CA PRO A 96 -19.26 -22.35 9.78
C PRO A 96 -18.40 -21.33 9.02
N ARG A 97 -17.58 -21.81 8.07
CA ARG A 97 -16.70 -20.95 7.23
C ARG A 97 -17.46 -19.99 6.34
N MET A 98 -18.74 -20.22 6.10
CA MET A 98 -19.59 -19.32 5.32
C MET A 98 -19.82 -17.95 5.98
N MET A 99 -19.54 -17.83 7.29
CA MET A 99 -19.65 -16.57 8.03
C MET A 99 -18.54 -15.57 7.71
N VAL A 100 -17.40 -16.01 7.17
CA VAL A 100 -16.22 -15.20 6.96
C VAL A 100 -16.00 -14.90 5.47
N SER A 101 -15.37 -13.75 5.19
CA SER A 101 -14.97 -13.39 3.83
C SER A 101 -13.78 -14.24 3.38
N VAL A 102 -13.46 -14.21 2.06
CA VAL A 102 -12.30 -14.91 1.50
C VAL A 102 -10.99 -14.46 2.17
N ALA A 103 -10.81 -13.14 2.35
CA ALA A 103 -9.61 -12.61 3.00
C ALA A 103 -9.52 -13.06 4.48
N THR A 104 -10.62 -13.05 5.20
CA THR A 104 -10.68 -13.55 6.60
C THR A 104 -10.40 -15.04 6.68
N ALA A 105 -10.85 -15.81 5.69
CA ALA A 105 -10.60 -17.25 5.62
C ALA A 105 -9.12 -17.62 5.36
N CYS A 106 -8.29 -16.67 4.96
CA CYS A 106 -6.84 -16.84 4.81
C CYS A 106 -6.06 -16.55 6.12
N ILE A 107 -6.72 -16.24 7.22
CA ILE A 107 -6.09 -16.02 8.53
C ILE A 107 -6.02 -17.34 9.28
N PRO A 108 -4.83 -17.90 9.56
CA PRO A 108 -4.71 -19.10 10.39
C PRO A 108 -5.05 -18.76 11.83
N PHE A 109 -5.58 -19.72 12.59
CA PHE A 109 -5.99 -19.56 14.00
C PHE A 109 -6.96 -18.38 14.21
N LEU A 110 -7.84 -18.11 13.25
CA LEU A 110 -8.83 -17.04 13.32
C LEU A 110 -9.68 -17.09 14.59
N GLU A 111 -10.07 -18.30 15.01
CA GLU A 111 -10.87 -18.53 16.20
C GLU A 111 -10.19 -18.15 17.51
N ASN A 112 -8.89 -17.97 17.50
CA ASN A 112 -8.09 -17.55 18.65
C ASN A 112 -7.83 -16.04 18.69
N ASP A 113 -8.28 -15.30 17.70
CA ASP A 113 -8.14 -13.86 17.60
C ASP A 113 -9.44 -13.14 17.93
N ASP A 114 -9.34 -11.97 18.55
CA ASP A 114 -10.46 -11.06 18.73
C ASP A 114 -11.04 -10.61 17.38
N CYS A 115 -12.36 -10.43 17.31
CA CYS A 115 -13.07 -10.07 16.10
C CYS A 115 -12.55 -8.74 15.49
N ASN A 116 -12.29 -7.74 16.32
CA ASN A 116 -11.76 -6.46 15.87
C ASN A 116 -10.38 -6.61 15.21
N ARG A 117 -9.53 -7.46 15.77
CA ARG A 117 -8.19 -7.73 15.21
C ARG A 117 -8.26 -8.58 13.94
N ALA A 118 -9.17 -9.54 13.87
CA ALA A 118 -9.44 -10.29 12.65
C ALA A 118 -9.91 -9.37 11.51
N LEU A 119 -10.77 -8.38 11.80
CA LEU A 119 -11.18 -7.35 10.84
C LEU A 119 -9.98 -6.55 10.31
N MET A 120 -9.11 -6.08 11.22
CA MET A 120 -7.90 -5.36 10.83
C MET A 120 -6.97 -6.23 9.98
N GLY A 121 -6.76 -7.49 10.36
CA GLY A 121 -5.95 -8.45 9.61
C GLY A 121 -6.49 -8.71 8.22
N SER A 122 -7.80 -8.93 8.09
CA SER A 122 -8.47 -9.08 6.79
C SER A 122 -8.30 -7.85 5.89
N ASN A 123 -8.47 -6.64 6.45
CA ASN A 123 -8.30 -5.39 5.72
C ASN A 123 -6.85 -5.19 5.28
N MET A 124 -5.86 -5.50 6.13
CA MET A 124 -4.44 -5.34 5.80
C MET A 124 -3.96 -6.34 4.75
N GLN A 125 -4.50 -7.56 4.69
CA GLN A 125 -4.20 -8.47 3.58
C GLN A 125 -4.56 -7.87 2.22
N ARG A 126 -5.66 -7.11 2.14
CA ARG A 126 -6.08 -6.42 0.90
C ARG A 126 -5.18 -5.25 0.51
N GLN A 127 -4.37 -4.72 1.44
CA GLN A 127 -3.41 -3.62 1.23
C GLN A 127 -1.97 -4.13 1.03
N ALA A 128 -1.76 -5.44 0.97
CA ALA A 128 -0.43 -6.00 0.76
C ALA A 128 0.10 -5.69 -0.63
N VAL A 129 1.36 -5.25 -0.69
CA VAL A 129 2.05 -4.94 -1.95
C VAL A 129 2.60 -6.22 -2.56
N PRO A 130 2.40 -6.49 -3.87
CA PRO A 130 3.05 -7.59 -4.56
C PRO A 130 4.57 -7.44 -4.50
N LEU A 131 5.25 -8.42 -3.91
CA LEU A 131 6.70 -8.41 -3.81
C LEU A 131 7.35 -8.95 -5.10
N MET A 132 8.59 -8.55 -5.36
CA MET A 132 9.36 -9.02 -6.50
C MET A 132 9.57 -10.54 -6.47
N VAL A 133 9.84 -11.10 -5.31
CA VAL A 133 9.90 -12.55 -5.05
C VAL A 133 9.04 -12.84 -3.83
N THR A 134 7.94 -13.56 -4.02
CA THR A 134 7.02 -13.95 -2.96
C THR A 134 7.38 -15.33 -2.38
N GLN A 135 6.85 -15.65 -1.19
CA GLN A 135 6.91 -16.98 -0.59
C GLN A 135 5.52 -17.43 -0.20
N GLN A 136 5.27 -18.73 -0.32
CA GLN A 136 4.08 -19.32 0.24
C GLN A 136 4.14 -19.30 1.78
N PRO A 137 3.03 -19.09 2.48
CA PRO A 137 3.01 -19.18 3.94
C PRO A 137 3.31 -20.62 4.38
N ILE A 138 4.14 -20.77 5.42
CA ILE A 138 4.41 -22.08 6.05
C ILE A 138 3.16 -22.58 6.76
N VAL A 139 2.46 -21.66 7.47
CA VAL A 139 1.17 -21.93 8.08
C VAL A 139 0.09 -21.28 7.23
N ALA A 140 -0.70 -22.10 6.55
CA ALA A 140 -1.75 -21.69 5.61
C ALA A 140 -3.12 -22.24 6.08
N THR A 141 -4.21 -21.78 5.46
CA THR A 141 -5.56 -22.26 5.75
C THR A 141 -6.12 -23.22 4.70
N GLY A 142 -5.45 -23.35 3.55
CA GLY A 142 -5.93 -24.12 2.39
C GLY A 142 -6.86 -23.35 1.46
N MET A 143 -7.30 -22.15 1.86
CA MET A 143 -8.13 -21.27 1.03
C MET A 143 -7.31 -20.54 -0.04
N GLU A 144 -6.01 -20.39 0.17
CA GLU A 144 -5.09 -19.64 -0.67
C GLU A 144 -5.06 -20.14 -2.12
N TYR A 145 -5.04 -21.46 -2.30
CA TYR A 145 -5.07 -22.07 -3.65
C TYR A 145 -6.38 -21.76 -4.38
N LYS A 146 -7.50 -21.98 -3.71
CA LYS A 146 -8.84 -21.76 -4.28
C LYS A 146 -9.05 -20.28 -4.63
N ALA A 147 -8.68 -19.40 -3.73
CA ALA A 147 -8.78 -17.95 -3.97
C ALA A 147 -7.89 -17.50 -5.13
N ALA A 148 -6.68 -18.06 -5.27
CA ALA A 148 -5.77 -17.76 -6.36
C ALA A 148 -6.33 -18.19 -7.73
N THR A 149 -6.82 -19.41 -7.83
CA THR A 149 -7.37 -19.94 -9.09
C THR A 149 -8.64 -19.23 -9.54
N ASP A 150 -9.53 -18.90 -8.59
CA ASP A 150 -10.81 -18.27 -8.89
C ASP A 150 -10.68 -16.73 -9.13
N SER A 151 -9.55 -16.11 -8.75
CA SER A 151 -9.34 -14.66 -8.90
C SER A 151 -9.22 -14.21 -10.37
N GLY A 152 -8.93 -15.11 -11.29
CA GLY A 152 -8.69 -14.79 -12.70
C GLY A 152 -7.36 -14.09 -12.99
N THR A 153 -6.50 -13.89 -11.99
CA THR A 153 -5.16 -13.31 -12.16
C THR A 153 -4.12 -14.36 -12.54
N ALA A 154 -4.33 -15.63 -12.18
CA ALA A 154 -3.56 -16.76 -12.66
C ALA A 154 -4.03 -17.19 -14.05
N VAL A 155 -3.11 -17.65 -14.87
CA VAL A 155 -3.44 -18.23 -16.18
C VAL A 155 -3.71 -19.71 -15.99
N LEU A 156 -4.94 -20.14 -16.31
CA LEU A 156 -5.37 -21.53 -16.17
C LEU A 156 -5.44 -22.23 -17.52
N ALA A 157 -5.11 -23.52 -17.56
CA ALA A 157 -5.30 -24.36 -18.74
C ALA A 157 -6.80 -24.53 -19.04
N LYS A 158 -7.21 -24.29 -20.29
CA LYS A 158 -8.59 -24.48 -20.74
C LYS A 158 -8.90 -25.94 -21.01
N ASN A 159 -7.92 -26.68 -21.54
CA ASN A 159 -8.05 -28.08 -21.94
C ASN A 159 -6.88 -28.90 -21.41
N ASP A 160 -7.08 -30.22 -21.34
CA ASP A 160 -6.00 -31.15 -21.08
C ASP A 160 -5.03 -31.16 -22.26
N GLY A 161 -3.71 -31.26 -21.97
CA GLY A 161 -2.72 -31.22 -23.03
C GLY A 161 -1.29 -31.33 -22.54
N VAL A 162 -0.36 -31.08 -23.46
CA VAL A 162 1.08 -31.07 -23.19
C VAL A 162 1.66 -29.72 -23.58
N VAL A 163 2.48 -29.13 -22.72
CA VAL A 163 3.16 -27.86 -22.98
C VAL A 163 4.17 -28.04 -24.10
N GLU A 164 3.94 -27.41 -25.24
CA GLU A 164 4.80 -27.50 -26.40
C GLU A 164 5.88 -26.45 -26.42
N LYS A 165 5.50 -25.21 -26.07
CA LYS A 165 6.40 -24.05 -26.03
C LYS A 165 6.10 -23.19 -24.83
N MET A 166 7.14 -22.65 -24.21
CA MET A 166 7.05 -21.72 -23.10
C MET A 166 8.09 -20.61 -23.29
N ASP A 167 7.61 -19.40 -23.38
CA ASP A 167 8.42 -18.18 -23.42
C ASP A 167 8.00 -17.24 -22.28
N ALA A 168 8.70 -16.13 -22.11
CA ALA A 168 8.34 -15.12 -21.12
C ALA A 168 6.95 -14.49 -21.38
N ASP A 169 6.55 -14.41 -22.66
CA ASP A 169 5.37 -13.68 -23.11
C ASP A 169 4.17 -14.59 -23.39
N HIS A 170 4.39 -15.88 -23.60
CA HIS A 170 3.30 -16.81 -23.89
C HIS A 170 3.62 -18.26 -23.54
N VAL A 171 2.58 -19.03 -23.26
CA VAL A 171 2.62 -20.48 -23.08
C VAL A 171 1.74 -21.11 -24.16
N VAL A 172 2.25 -22.12 -24.86
CA VAL A 172 1.51 -22.86 -25.88
C VAL A 172 1.31 -24.29 -25.43
N VAL A 173 0.06 -24.73 -25.35
CA VAL A 173 -0.33 -26.07 -24.94
C VAL A 173 -0.98 -26.77 -26.13
N ARG A 174 -0.49 -27.94 -26.46
CA ARG A 174 -1.13 -28.83 -27.46
C ARG A 174 -2.15 -29.70 -26.74
N ASN A 175 -3.44 -29.50 -27.05
CA ASN A 175 -4.50 -30.29 -26.47
C ASN A 175 -4.56 -31.72 -27.07
N GLU A 176 -5.38 -32.60 -26.49
CA GLU A 176 -5.57 -33.98 -26.96
C GLU A 176 -6.11 -34.07 -28.39
N GLN A 177 -6.80 -33.02 -28.87
CA GLN A 177 -7.33 -32.93 -30.23
C GLN A 177 -6.26 -32.49 -31.25
N GLY A 178 -5.04 -32.16 -30.80
CA GLY A 178 -3.93 -31.71 -31.64
C GLY A 178 -3.97 -30.22 -32.00
N THR A 179 -4.93 -29.45 -31.44
CA THR A 179 -4.96 -27.99 -31.59
C THR A 179 -4.01 -27.32 -30.59
N LEU A 180 -3.51 -26.13 -30.96
CA LEU A 180 -2.61 -25.36 -30.12
C LEU A 180 -3.40 -24.26 -29.43
N ASP A 181 -3.43 -24.31 -28.10
CA ASP A 181 -3.98 -23.27 -27.25
C ASP A 181 -2.85 -22.32 -26.85
N ASN A 182 -2.96 -21.04 -27.25
CA ASN A 182 -1.98 -20.00 -26.94
C ASN A 182 -2.48 -19.14 -25.77
N TYR A 183 -1.67 -19.03 -24.73
CA TYR A 183 -1.92 -18.24 -23.51
C TYR A 183 -0.94 -17.09 -23.43
N PRO A 184 -1.35 -15.84 -23.81
CA PRO A 184 -0.50 -14.67 -23.65
C PRO A 184 -0.35 -14.31 -22.18
N LEU A 185 0.84 -13.88 -21.78
CA LEU A 185 1.18 -13.49 -20.42
C LEU A 185 1.32 -11.96 -20.31
N VAL A 186 0.71 -11.38 -19.28
CA VAL A 186 0.85 -9.94 -18.97
C VAL A 186 2.20 -9.71 -18.29
N LYS A 187 3.00 -8.79 -18.87
CA LYS A 187 4.35 -8.47 -18.38
C LYS A 187 4.42 -7.01 -17.97
N PHE A 188 4.87 -6.76 -16.72
CA PHE A 188 5.17 -5.44 -16.18
C PHE A 188 4.10 -4.37 -16.45
N ALA A 189 2.83 -4.75 -16.39
CA ALA A 189 1.74 -3.82 -16.54
C ALA A 189 1.46 -3.10 -15.20
N ARG A 190 0.98 -1.87 -15.31
CA ARG A 190 0.54 -1.08 -14.15
C ARG A 190 -0.83 -1.53 -13.69
N SER A 191 -1.01 -1.77 -12.39
CA SER A 191 -2.32 -1.93 -11.77
C SER A 191 -2.94 -0.56 -11.44
N ASN A 192 -4.24 -0.54 -11.09
CA ASN A 192 -4.92 0.69 -10.65
C ASN A 192 -4.29 1.33 -9.40
N ALA A 193 -3.62 0.56 -8.57
CA ALA A 193 -2.91 1.03 -7.39
C ALA A 193 -1.42 1.36 -7.65
N GLY A 194 -0.96 1.37 -8.91
CA GLY A 194 0.44 1.61 -9.25
C GLY A 194 1.38 0.44 -8.96
N THR A 195 0.86 -0.73 -8.61
CA THR A 195 1.67 -1.94 -8.40
C THR A 195 1.94 -2.66 -9.71
N CYS A 196 2.98 -3.50 -9.75
CA CYS A 196 3.38 -4.23 -10.94
C CYS A 196 2.57 -5.52 -11.12
N ILE A 197 1.92 -5.68 -12.26
CA ILE A 197 1.32 -6.93 -12.71
C ILE A 197 2.31 -7.63 -13.62
N ASN A 198 2.81 -8.79 -13.20
CA ASN A 198 3.77 -9.58 -13.97
C ASN A 198 3.44 -11.06 -13.80
N GLN A 199 2.99 -11.69 -14.87
CA GLN A 199 2.69 -13.12 -14.89
C GLN A 199 3.94 -13.92 -15.22
N ARG A 200 4.17 -15.01 -14.48
CA ARG A 200 5.34 -15.89 -14.62
C ARG A 200 4.90 -17.32 -14.86
N PRO A 201 5.35 -17.99 -15.95
CA PRO A 201 5.05 -19.39 -16.16
C PRO A 201 5.70 -20.25 -15.07
N ILE A 202 4.98 -21.29 -14.64
CA ILE A 202 5.42 -22.25 -13.62
C ILE A 202 5.57 -23.67 -14.20
N VAL A 203 5.05 -23.92 -15.41
CA VAL A 203 5.12 -25.21 -16.09
C VAL A 203 6.40 -25.34 -16.92
N GLU A 204 6.82 -26.57 -17.20
CA GLU A 204 7.98 -26.85 -18.06
C GLU A 204 7.55 -27.39 -19.41
N VAL A 205 8.42 -27.22 -20.43
CA VAL A 205 8.17 -27.76 -21.77
C VAL A 205 8.16 -29.29 -21.73
N GLY A 206 7.10 -29.89 -22.25
CA GLY A 206 6.87 -31.34 -22.22
C GLY A 206 6.06 -31.82 -21.01
N GLU A 207 5.69 -30.93 -20.10
CA GLU A 207 4.80 -31.25 -18.95
C GLU A 207 3.37 -31.49 -19.43
N THR A 208 2.72 -32.50 -18.84
CA THR A 208 1.30 -32.78 -19.09
C THR A 208 0.47 -31.94 -18.12
N VAL A 209 -0.44 -31.15 -18.63
CA VAL A 209 -1.32 -30.26 -17.87
C VAL A 209 -2.78 -30.70 -18.01
N LYS A 210 -3.54 -30.48 -16.95
CA LYS A 210 -4.99 -30.74 -16.90
C LYS A 210 -5.79 -29.44 -17.00
N ALA A 211 -7.01 -29.52 -17.50
CA ALA A 211 -7.93 -28.40 -17.50
C ALA A 211 -8.13 -27.83 -16.08
N GLY A 212 -8.02 -26.52 -15.94
CA GLY A 212 -8.06 -25.83 -14.64
C GLY A 212 -6.73 -25.80 -13.87
N GLN A 213 -5.65 -26.44 -14.36
CA GLN A 213 -4.32 -26.34 -13.76
C GLN A 213 -3.71 -24.96 -14.03
N VAL A 214 -3.00 -24.40 -13.05
CA VAL A 214 -2.30 -23.12 -13.20
C VAL A 214 -1.09 -23.29 -14.10
N LEU A 215 -1.03 -22.51 -15.18
CA LEU A 215 0.09 -22.46 -16.13
C LEU A 215 1.07 -21.33 -15.77
N ALA A 216 0.55 -20.20 -15.30
CA ALA A 216 1.37 -19.06 -14.89
C ALA A 216 0.82 -18.39 -13.64
N ASP A 217 1.71 -18.05 -12.72
CA ASP A 217 1.41 -17.29 -11.52
C ASP A 217 1.17 -15.81 -11.84
N GLY A 218 0.17 -15.21 -11.20
CA GLY A 218 -0.09 -13.78 -11.24
C GLY A 218 0.76 -12.98 -10.22
N PRO A 219 0.46 -11.70 -10.04
CA PRO A 219 1.07 -10.89 -8.98
C PRO A 219 0.69 -11.45 -7.61
N ALA A 220 1.64 -11.40 -6.66
CA ALA A 220 1.48 -11.92 -5.30
C ALA A 220 1.01 -13.39 -5.26
N MET A 221 1.49 -14.21 -6.19
CA MET A 221 1.24 -15.65 -6.24
C MET A 221 2.55 -16.44 -6.32
N ARG A 222 2.51 -17.66 -5.81
CA ARG A 222 3.60 -18.63 -5.92
C ARG A 222 3.01 -20.03 -6.04
N ASN A 223 3.38 -20.75 -7.13
CA ASN A 223 2.91 -22.09 -7.42
C ASN A 223 1.37 -22.25 -7.33
N GLY A 224 0.62 -21.29 -7.85
CA GLY A 224 -0.83 -21.29 -7.85
C GLY A 224 -1.51 -20.94 -6.51
N GLU A 225 -0.77 -20.50 -5.49
CA GLU A 225 -1.31 -20.06 -4.22
C GLU A 225 -1.07 -18.57 -4.00
N ILE A 226 -1.98 -17.91 -3.29
CA ILE A 226 -1.81 -16.52 -2.84
C ILE A 226 -0.60 -16.44 -1.92
N SER A 227 0.31 -15.53 -2.23
CA SER A 227 1.58 -15.30 -1.53
C SER A 227 1.81 -13.80 -1.36
N LEU A 228 1.16 -13.21 -0.34
CA LEU A 228 1.14 -11.77 -0.12
C LEU A 228 2.40 -11.23 0.58
N GLY A 229 3.25 -12.10 1.14
CA GLY A 229 4.39 -11.69 1.96
C GLY A 229 5.52 -12.71 2.01
N LYS A 230 6.21 -12.72 3.13
CA LYS A 230 7.37 -13.57 3.42
C LYS A 230 7.28 -14.22 4.79
N ASN A 231 7.83 -15.40 4.91
CA ASN A 231 8.02 -16.04 6.22
C ASN A 231 9.29 -15.46 6.86
N ALA A 232 9.14 -14.61 7.88
CA ALA A 232 10.24 -14.00 8.60
C ALA A 232 10.50 -14.73 9.91
N LEU A 233 11.76 -14.87 10.29
CA LEU A 233 12.17 -15.37 11.60
C LEU A 233 12.00 -14.25 12.63
N ILE A 234 10.99 -14.37 13.49
CA ILE A 234 10.60 -13.33 14.44
C ILE A 234 10.92 -13.74 15.86
N GLY A 235 11.43 -12.78 16.64
CA GLY A 235 11.56 -12.91 18.10
C GLY A 235 10.67 -11.90 18.82
N PHE A 236 9.93 -12.36 19.83
CA PHE A 236 9.14 -11.50 20.71
C PHE A 236 9.95 -11.07 21.92
N MET A 237 10.62 -9.93 21.82
CA MET A 237 11.41 -9.36 22.91
C MET A 237 11.47 -7.84 22.80
N THR A 238 11.63 -7.16 23.91
CA THR A 238 11.93 -5.73 23.90
C THR A 238 13.40 -5.52 23.51
N TRP A 239 13.66 -4.51 22.67
CA TRP A 239 15.01 -4.20 22.21
C TRP A 239 15.27 -2.69 22.28
N GLU A 240 15.96 -2.24 23.32
CA GLU A 240 16.47 -0.87 23.48
C GLU A 240 15.45 0.27 23.23
N GLY A 241 14.15 -0.02 23.35
CA GLY A 241 13.08 0.91 23.03
C GLY A 241 12.78 1.06 21.55
N TYR A 242 13.59 0.51 20.64
CA TYR A 242 13.36 0.65 19.19
C TYR A 242 12.15 -0.11 18.65
N ASN A 243 11.53 -0.96 19.44
CA ASN A 243 10.27 -1.64 19.11
C ASN A 243 9.14 -1.27 20.09
N TYR A 244 9.22 -0.10 20.72
CA TYR A 244 8.16 0.44 21.56
C TYR A 244 6.93 0.79 20.70
N GLU A 245 5.72 0.59 21.24
CA GLU A 245 4.45 0.91 20.58
C GLU A 245 4.32 0.41 19.12
N ASP A 246 4.46 -0.90 18.90
CA ASP A 246 4.34 -1.55 17.59
C ASP A 246 5.42 -1.18 16.57
N ALA A 247 6.46 -0.49 16.96
CA ALA A 247 7.60 -0.29 16.10
C ALA A 247 8.27 -1.63 15.75
N VAL A 248 8.69 -1.78 14.52
CA VAL A 248 9.29 -3.00 13.98
C VAL A 248 10.77 -2.80 13.78
N LEU A 249 11.58 -3.66 14.40
CA LEU A 249 13.01 -3.67 14.19
C LEU A 249 13.37 -4.70 13.12
N LEU A 250 14.06 -4.27 12.08
CA LEU A 250 14.45 -5.12 10.94
C LEU A 250 15.96 -5.38 10.90
N ASN A 251 16.31 -6.53 10.36
CA ASN A 251 17.68 -6.90 10.01
C ASN A 251 18.04 -6.33 8.62
N GLU A 252 19.23 -5.73 8.48
CA GLU A 252 19.76 -5.23 7.21
C GLU A 252 19.82 -6.30 6.11
N LYS A 253 20.00 -7.57 6.46
CA LYS A 253 19.95 -8.70 5.54
C LYS A 253 18.68 -8.69 4.69
N ILE A 254 17.53 -8.32 5.26
CA ILE A 254 16.24 -8.23 4.56
C ILE A 254 16.31 -7.22 3.41
N VAL A 255 16.94 -6.07 3.63
CA VAL A 255 17.10 -5.02 2.62
C VAL A 255 18.14 -5.42 1.57
N ARG A 256 19.26 -6.00 2.00
CA ARG A 256 20.37 -6.41 1.12
C ARG A 256 19.94 -7.52 0.15
N GLU A 257 19.16 -8.50 0.63
CA GLU A 257 18.72 -9.66 -0.17
C GLU A 257 17.39 -9.42 -0.92
N ASP A 258 16.91 -8.18 -0.98
CA ASP A 258 15.65 -7.80 -1.66
C ASP A 258 14.42 -8.60 -1.19
N VAL A 259 14.34 -8.93 0.12
CA VAL A 259 13.28 -9.80 0.66
C VAL A 259 11.91 -9.14 0.55
N TYR A 260 11.78 -7.85 0.90
CA TYR A 260 10.55 -7.06 0.82
C TYR A 260 10.61 -5.98 -0.28
N THR A 261 11.34 -6.22 -1.34
CA THR A 261 11.42 -5.29 -2.45
C THR A 261 10.21 -5.43 -3.36
N SER A 262 9.64 -4.30 -3.75
CA SER A 262 8.47 -4.20 -4.62
C SER A 262 8.76 -3.33 -5.83
N ILE A 263 8.00 -3.53 -6.91
CA ILE A 263 8.07 -2.72 -8.13
C ILE A 263 6.79 -1.90 -8.20
N HIS A 264 6.94 -0.59 -8.35
CA HIS A 264 5.84 0.36 -8.53
C HIS A 264 5.95 1.00 -9.90
N ILE A 265 4.83 1.13 -10.61
CA ILE A 265 4.78 1.72 -11.94
C ILE A 265 3.86 2.92 -11.88
N GLU A 266 4.42 4.11 -12.11
CA GLU A 266 3.68 5.36 -12.18
C GLU A 266 3.44 5.77 -13.64
N GLU A 267 2.29 6.41 -13.88
CA GLU A 267 1.86 6.87 -15.19
C GLU A 267 1.89 8.39 -15.23
N TYR A 268 2.57 8.92 -16.24
CA TYR A 268 2.64 10.35 -16.52
C TYR A 268 2.10 10.61 -17.91
N GLU A 269 1.10 11.47 -17.99
CA GLU A 269 0.40 11.78 -19.24
C GLU A 269 0.59 13.25 -19.59
N THR A 270 0.81 13.53 -20.85
CA THR A 270 0.75 14.86 -21.42
C THR A 270 -0.02 14.83 -22.71
N GLU A 271 -0.75 15.92 -22.97
CA GLU A 271 -1.55 16.09 -24.17
C GLU A 271 -1.10 17.34 -24.94
N SER A 272 -1.15 17.27 -26.25
CA SER A 272 -0.95 18.40 -27.16
C SER A 272 -2.31 18.86 -27.64
N ARG A 273 -2.67 20.13 -27.38
CA ARG A 273 -3.96 20.73 -27.70
C ARG A 273 -3.83 21.82 -28.73
N ASP A 274 -4.92 22.06 -29.45
CA ASP A 274 -5.05 23.27 -30.28
C ASP A 274 -5.42 24.46 -29.40
N THR A 275 -4.51 25.47 -29.32
CA THR A 275 -4.75 26.71 -28.59
C THR A 275 -5.14 27.84 -29.55
N LYS A 276 -5.72 28.94 -29.03
CA LYS A 276 -6.09 30.11 -29.81
C LYS A 276 -4.91 30.80 -30.52
N LEU A 277 -3.71 30.59 -30.01
CA LEU A 277 -2.45 31.19 -30.51
C LEU A 277 -1.69 30.29 -31.50
N GLY A 278 -2.17 29.06 -31.65
CA GLY A 278 -1.57 28.02 -32.49
C GLY A 278 -1.59 26.66 -31.81
N PRO A 279 -1.26 25.59 -32.51
CA PRO A 279 -1.21 24.26 -31.94
C PRO A 279 0.02 24.12 -31.04
N GLU A 280 -0.14 23.37 -29.94
CA GLU A 280 1.00 22.86 -29.18
C GLU A 280 1.69 21.75 -29.98
N GLU A 281 3.00 21.69 -29.90
CA GLU A 281 3.79 20.71 -30.63
C GLU A 281 4.66 19.89 -29.68
N ILE A 282 4.68 18.55 -29.89
CA ILE A 282 5.63 17.66 -29.22
C ILE A 282 6.89 17.60 -30.08
N THR A 283 8.00 18.12 -29.55
CA THR A 283 9.25 18.24 -30.29
C THR A 283 10.46 18.11 -29.37
N ARG A 284 11.59 17.68 -29.94
CA ARG A 284 12.90 17.67 -29.26
C ARG A 284 13.53 19.06 -29.18
N ASP A 285 13.11 20.00 -30.03
CA ASP A 285 13.66 21.32 -30.12
C ASP A 285 13.04 22.26 -29.06
N ILE A 286 13.54 22.17 -27.83
CA ILE A 286 13.07 22.91 -26.68
C ILE A 286 14.00 24.09 -26.42
N PRO A 287 13.45 25.31 -26.23
CA PRO A 287 14.27 26.48 -25.93
C PRO A 287 14.92 26.35 -24.53
N ASN A 288 16.16 26.90 -24.39
CA ASN A 288 16.88 27.00 -23.12
C ASN A 288 17.20 25.67 -22.42
N VAL A 289 17.31 24.57 -23.15
CA VAL A 289 17.64 23.24 -22.61
C VAL A 289 18.96 22.76 -23.23
N SER A 290 19.85 22.22 -22.40
CA SER A 290 21.13 21.66 -22.85
C SER A 290 20.94 20.35 -23.62
N GLU A 291 21.84 20.02 -24.55
CA GLU A 291 21.79 18.74 -25.28
C GLU A 291 21.95 17.53 -24.36
N ASP A 292 22.62 17.68 -23.23
CA ASP A 292 22.77 16.59 -22.24
C ASP A 292 21.42 16.18 -21.63
N ALA A 293 20.52 17.14 -21.41
CA ALA A 293 19.17 16.85 -20.93
C ALA A 293 18.27 16.23 -22.01
N LEU A 294 18.64 16.36 -23.29
CA LEU A 294 17.88 15.83 -24.43
C LEU A 294 18.42 14.47 -24.93
N LYS A 295 19.49 13.94 -24.33
CA LYS A 295 20.17 12.71 -24.81
C LYS A 295 19.27 11.48 -24.89
N ASP A 296 18.31 11.34 -23.96
CA ASP A 296 17.41 10.20 -23.85
C ASP A 296 16.07 10.40 -24.60
N LEU A 297 15.88 11.55 -25.27
CA LEU A 297 14.73 11.81 -26.11
C LEU A 297 14.99 11.34 -27.55
N ASP A 298 13.94 10.80 -28.17
CA ASP A 298 13.96 10.45 -29.60
C ASP A 298 13.81 11.69 -30.51
N GLU A 299 13.76 11.51 -31.83
CA GLU A 299 13.61 12.58 -32.79
C GLU A 299 12.27 13.32 -32.66
N ARG A 300 11.27 12.68 -32.07
CA ARG A 300 9.93 13.26 -31.81
C ARG A 300 9.87 14.02 -30.47
N GLY A 301 10.91 13.97 -29.67
CA GLY A 301 10.94 14.59 -28.33
C GLY A 301 10.31 13.72 -27.24
N ILE A 302 10.12 12.42 -27.47
CA ILE A 302 9.59 11.46 -26.50
C ILE A 302 10.74 10.63 -25.94
N ILE A 303 10.70 10.35 -24.64
CA ILE A 303 11.74 9.56 -23.98
C ILE A 303 11.77 8.11 -24.48
N ARG A 304 12.95 7.54 -24.65
CA ARG A 304 13.14 6.15 -25.07
C ARG A 304 12.82 5.16 -23.94
N ILE A 305 12.29 4.00 -24.30
CA ILE A 305 12.08 2.88 -23.37
C ILE A 305 13.45 2.40 -22.86
N GLY A 306 13.53 2.11 -21.55
CA GLY A 306 14.74 1.68 -20.87
C GLY A 306 15.65 2.83 -20.39
N ALA A 307 15.28 4.10 -20.59
CA ALA A 307 16.01 5.23 -20.05
C ALA A 307 15.84 5.28 -18.52
N GLU A 308 16.93 5.57 -17.83
CA GLU A 308 16.94 5.88 -16.40
C GLU A 308 16.68 7.37 -16.20
N VAL A 309 15.66 7.70 -15.42
CA VAL A 309 15.20 9.08 -15.19
C VAL A 309 15.29 9.45 -13.73
N LYS A 310 15.57 10.75 -13.51
CA LYS A 310 15.60 11.39 -12.19
C LYS A 310 14.64 12.57 -12.15
N SER A 311 14.40 13.08 -10.95
CA SER A 311 13.59 14.28 -10.77
C SER A 311 14.12 15.45 -11.64
N GLY A 312 13.22 16.08 -12.38
CA GLY A 312 13.54 17.20 -13.28
C GLY A 312 13.88 16.80 -14.72
N ASP A 313 14.15 15.53 -15.03
CA ASP A 313 14.41 15.07 -16.39
C ASP A 313 13.17 15.20 -17.27
N ILE A 314 13.36 15.47 -18.56
CA ILE A 314 12.27 15.65 -19.52
C ILE A 314 11.80 14.29 -20.01
N LEU A 315 10.48 14.02 -19.85
CA LEU A 315 9.83 12.82 -20.37
C LEU A 315 9.31 13.05 -21.80
N VAL A 316 8.65 14.17 -22.01
CA VAL A 316 8.09 14.55 -23.31
C VAL A 316 8.35 16.03 -23.53
N GLY A 317 9.09 16.33 -24.59
CA GLY A 317 9.33 17.72 -24.99
C GLY A 317 8.09 18.32 -25.65
N LYS A 318 7.53 19.35 -25.04
CA LYS A 318 6.38 20.08 -25.57
C LYS A 318 6.62 21.57 -25.55
N VAL A 319 6.22 22.25 -26.61
CA VAL A 319 6.29 23.70 -26.74
C VAL A 319 4.93 24.28 -27.05
N THR A 320 4.61 25.39 -26.39
CA THR A 320 3.35 26.12 -26.58
C THR A 320 3.62 27.49 -27.19
N PRO A 321 2.88 27.96 -28.21
CA PRO A 321 3.05 29.30 -28.78
C PRO A 321 2.78 30.42 -27.77
N LYS A 322 3.64 31.43 -27.69
CA LYS A 322 3.46 32.64 -26.86
C LYS A 322 2.60 33.69 -27.59
N GLY A 323 1.78 34.43 -26.85
CA GLY A 323 1.07 35.61 -27.35
C GLY A 323 2.01 36.80 -27.43
N GLU A 324 1.70 37.75 -28.33
CA GLU A 324 2.50 38.98 -28.55
C GLU A 324 2.63 39.88 -27.31
N THR A 325 1.77 39.73 -26.33
CA THR A 325 1.72 40.51 -25.08
C THR A 325 2.70 39.98 -24.00
N GLU A 326 3.25 38.77 -24.14
CA GLU A 326 4.09 38.12 -23.14
C GLU A 326 5.60 38.28 -23.41
N LEU A 327 6.00 39.05 -24.39
CA LEU A 327 7.42 39.31 -24.70
C LEU A 327 8.04 40.23 -23.64
N THR A 328 9.10 39.76 -22.98
CA THR A 328 9.90 40.60 -22.08
C THR A 328 10.51 41.81 -22.84
N ALA A 329 10.83 42.89 -22.12
CA ALA A 329 11.44 44.07 -22.73
C ALA A 329 12.75 43.73 -23.46
N GLU A 330 13.50 42.78 -22.96
CA GLU A 330 14.77 42.30 -23.52
C GLU A 330 14.53 41.47 -24.80
N GLU A 331 13.54 40.60 -24.84
CA GLU A 331 13.16 39.84 -26.04
C GLU A 331 12.65 40.77 -27.15
N ARG A 332 11.89 41.85 -26.82
CA ARG A 332 11.49 42.89 -27.78
C ARG A 332 12.72 43.59 -28.36
N LEU A 333 13.73 43.89 -27.52
CA LEU A 333 14.96 44.54 -27.94
C LEU A 333 15.82 43.63 -28.82
N LEU A 334 15.94 42.34 -28.45
CA LEU A 334 16.64 41.33 -29.25
C LEU A 334 15.97 41.11 -30.61
N ARG A 335 14.62 41.09 -30.66
CA ARG A 335 13.85 41.01 -31.89
C ARG A 335 14.06 42.25 -32.80
N ALA A 336 14.15 43.41 -32.19
CA ALA A 336 14.44 44.67 -32.93
C ALA A 336 15.86 44.75 -33.48
N ILE A 337 16.85 44.18 -32.79
CA ILE A 337 18.29 44.26 -33.15
C ILE A 337 18.69 43.15 -34.13
N PHE A 338 18.21 41.92 -33.92
CA PHE A 338 18.62 40.72 -34.68
C PHE A 338 17.65 40.25 -35.74
N GLY A 339 16.53 40.96 -35.95
CA GLY A 339 15.55 40.71 -37.00
C GLY A 339 15.31 39.20 -37.21
N GLU A 340 14.36 38.62 -36.55
CA GLU A 340 13.94 37.24 -36.63
C GLU A 340 14.72 36.21 -35.80
N LYS A 341 13.94 35.43 -35.10
CA LYS A 341 14.21 34.12 -34.45
C LYS A 341 14.47 34.10 -32.94
N ALA A 342 13.89 35.00 -32.15
CA ALA A 342 13.43 34.56 -30.84
C ALA A 342 12.21 33.69 -31.11
N ARG A 343 12.30 32.39 -30.89
CA ARG A 343 11.18 31.47 -31.10
C ARG A 343 10.02 31.89 -30.20
N GLU A 344 8.87 32.12 -30.83
CA GLU A 344 7.60 32.51 -30.17
C GLU A 344 7.00 31.37 -29.39
N VAL A 345 7.80 30.54 -28.73
CA VAL A 345 7.33 29.33 -28.03
C VAL A 345 7.86 29.32 -26.61
N ARG A 346 6.99 28.79 -25.71
CA ARG A 346 7.30 28.55 -24.31
C ARG A 346 7.49 27.04 -24.09
N ASP A 347 8.44 26.66 -23.23
CA ASP A 347 8.65 25.29 -22.80
C ASP A 347 7.52 24.88 -21.83
N THR A 348 6.73 23.89 -22.24
CA THR A 348 5.68 23.24 -21.43
C THR A 348 5.91 21.74 -21.36
N SER A 349 7.17 21.30 -21.43
CA SER A 349 7.55 19.89 -21.43
C SER A 349 7.12 19.17 -20.15
N LEU A 350 6.71 17.93 -20.29
CA LEU A 350 6.45 17.06 -19.14
C LEU A 350 7.78 16.64 -18.54
N ARG A 351 7.99 16.97 -17.27
CA ARG A 351 9.17 16.59 -16.49
C ARG A 351 8.82 15.61 -15.39
N VAL A 352 9.80 14.82 -14.97
CA VAL A 352 9.66 13.94 -13.81
C VAL A 352 9.44 14.77 -12.55
N PRO A 353 8.36 14.54 -11.80
CA PRO A 353 8.07 15.27 -10.57
C PRO A 353 9.18 15.13 -9.51
N HIS A 354 9.22 16.09 -8.58
CA HIS A 354 10.18 16.06 -7.48
C HIS A 354 9.97 14.81 -6.59
N GLY A 355 11.08 14.11 -6.29
CA GLY A 355 11.08 12.89 -5.49
C GLY A 355 10.77 11.61 -6.26
N GLU A 356 10.54 11.69 -7.58
CA GLU A 356 10.29 10.54 -8.43
C GLU A 356 11.53 10.20 -9.27
N TYR A 357 11.75 8.92 -9.47
CA TYR A 357 12.87 8.39 -10.25
C TYR A 357 12.50 6.99 -10.76
N GLY A 358 13.24 6.46 -11.70
CA GLY A 358 13.02 5.09 -12.15
C GLY A 358 13.52 4.82 -13.54
N ILE A 359 12.97 3.77 -14.16
CA ILE A 359 13.28 3.34 -15.51
C ILE A 359 12.00 3.37 -16.34
N ILE A 360 12.07 3.90 -17.56
CA ILE A 360 10.95 3.90 -18.49
C ILE A 360 10.69 2.45 -18.96
N VAL A 361 9.50 1.94 -18.66
CA VAL A 361 9.09 0.57 -19.04
C VAL A 361 8.32 0.58 -20.34
N ASP A 362 7.43 1.54 -20.52
CA ASP A 362 6.57 1.63 -21.71
C ASP A 362 6.23 3.08 -22.02
N VAL A 363 6.00 3.37 -23.29
CA VAL A 363 5.55 4.68 -23.76
C VAL A 363 4.45 4.44 -24.80
N LYS A 364 3.27 5.02 -24.57
CA LYS A 364 2.12 4.91 -25.46
C LYS A 364 1.78 6.26 -26.05
N VAL A 365 1.65 6.31 -27.35
CA VAL A 365 1.30 7.50 -28.09
C VAL A 365 -0.06 7.29 -28.75
N PHE A 366 -1.02 8.15 -28.42
CA PHE A 366 -2.38 8.15 -28.97
C PHE A 366 -2.54 9.32 -29.90
N THR A 367 -2.92 9.03 -31.14
CA THR A 367 -3.25 10.01 -32.16
C THR A 367 -4.68 9.80 -32.62
N PRO A 368 -5.36 10.76 -33.25
CA PRO A 368 -6.72 10.58 -33.75
C PRO A 368 -6.87 9.43 -34.76
N GLU A 369 -5.77 8.98 -35.35
CA GLU A 369 -5.75 7.85 -36.27
C GLU A 369 -5.75 6.49 -35.53
N ASN A 370 -5.20 6.45 -34.29
CA ASN A 370 -5.00 5.22 -33.54
C ASN A 370 -6.01 5.05 -32.38
N SER A 371 -6.77 6.09 -32.03
CA SER A 371 -7.69 6.07 -30.89
C SER A 371 -8.90 6.95 -31.15
N ASP A 372 -10.09 6.38 -30.95
CA ASP A 372 -11.38 7.07 -31.02
C ASP A 372 -11.73 7.80 -29.69
N GLU A 373 -10.91 7.68 -28.66
CA GLU A 373 -11.19 8.16 -27.29
C GLU A 373 -10.62 9.56 -26.99
N LEU A 374 -9.99 10.22 -27.98
CA LEU A 374 -9.39 11.53 -27.75
C LEU A 374 -10.47 12.62 -27.61
N GLN A 375 -10.25 13.54 -26.67
CA GLN A 375 -11.14 14.68 -26.47
C GLN A 375 -11.05 15.63 -27.66
N PRO A 376 -12.15 16.34 -28.00
CA PRO A 376 -12.14 17.33 -29.08
C PRO A 376 -11.09 18.41 -28.84
N GLY A 377 -10.24 18.71 -29.83
CA GLY A 377 -9.17 19.69 -29.75
C GLY A 377 -7.83 19.14 -29.26
N VAL A 378 -7.75 17.86 -28.90
CA VAL A 378 -6.48 17.17 -28.57
C VAL A 378 -5.92 16.54 -29.84
N ARG A 379 -4.64 16.81 -30.14
CA ARG A 379 -3.94 16.26 -31.30
C ARG A 379 -3.21 14.97 -30.99
N GLU A 380 -2.54 14.93 -29.86
CA GLU A 380 -1.71 13.80 -29.47
C GLU A 380 -1.68 13.70 -27.95
N VAL A 381 -1.75 12.46 -27.43
CA VAL A 381 -1.58 12.15 -26.00
C VAL A 381 -0.43 11.17 -25.86
N VAL A 382 0.53 11.49 -25.01
CA VAL A 382 1.66 10.63 -24.69
C VAL A 382 1.60 10.23 -23.23
N ARG A 383 1.60 8.90 -22.99
CA ARG A 383 1.67 8.29 -21.66
C ARG A 383 2.99 7.60 -21.46
N CYS A 384 3.72 8.00 -20.45
CA CYS A 384 4.99 7.41 -20.06
C CYS A 384 4.80 6.62 -18.77
N TYR A 385 5.34 5.39 -18.72
CA TYR A 385 5.28 4.52 -17.55
C TYR A 385 6.68 4.39 -16.94
N ILE A 386 6.83 4.84 -15.69
CA ILE A 386 8.08 4.80 -14.94
C ILE A 386 7.99 3.71 -13.88
N ALA A 387 8.89 2.73 -13.92
CA ALA A 387 9.00 1.71 -12.91
C ALA A 387 10.06 2.06 -11.88
N GLN A 388 9.67 1.98 -10.61
CA GLN A 388 10.54 2.16 -9.45
C GLN A 388 10.71 0.85 -8.71
N LYS A 389 11.93 0.51 -8.33
CA LYS A 389 12.24 -0.59 -7.44
C LYS A 389 12.38 -0.04 -6.02
N ARG A 390 11.39 -0.29 -5.17
CA ARG A 390 11.34 0.20 -3.79
C ARG A 390 11.70 -0.89 -2.81
N LYS A 391 12.82 -0.73 -2.11
CA LYS A 391 13.23 -1.57 -0.99
C LYS A 391 12.45 -1.17 0.26
N ILE A 392 12.44 -2.05 1.27
CA ILE A 392 11.88 -1.69 2.58
C ILE A 392 12.77 -0.64 3.24
N SER A 393 12.17 0.39 3.80
CA SER A 393 12.87 1.50 4.46
C SER A 393 12.26 1.81 5.83
N VAL A 394 12.96 2.62 6.61
CA VAL A 394 12.43 3.14 7.89
C VAL A 394 11.19 4.00 7.61
N GLY A 395 10.15 3.81 8.40
CA GLY A 395 8.86 4.48 8.22
C GLY A 395 7.83 3.70 7.37
N ASP A 396 8.23 2.62 6.68
CA ASP A 396 7.31 1.77 5.97
C ASP A 396 6.45 0.95 6.92
N LYS A 397 5.19 0.75 6.54
CA LYS A 397 4.24 -0.01 7.35
C LYS A 397 4.25 -1.48 6.98
N MET A 398 4.38 -2.32 8.00
CA MET A 398 4.31 -3.77 7.88
C MET A 398 3.22 -4.34 8.79
N ALA A 399 2.74 -5.53 8.47
CA ALA A 399 1.72 -6.20 9.27
C ALA A 399 1.80 -7.72 9.13
N GLY A 400 1.32 -8.43 10.16
CA GLY A 400 0.96 -9.84 10.04
C GLY A 400 -0.51 -10.01 9.63
N ARG A 401 -0.99 -11.26 9.63
CA ARG A 401 -2.38 -11.60 9.28
C ARG A 401 -3.36 -11.42 10.45
N HIS A 402 -2.89 -11.22 11.68
CA HIS A 402 -3.66 -11.20 12.93
C HIS A 402 -4.01 -9.78 13.42
N GLY A 403 -3.99 -8.78 12.53
CA GLY A 403 -4.24 -7.41 12.91
C GLY A 403 -3.09 -6.73 13.64
N ASN A 404 -1.94 -7.36 13.76
CA ASN A 404 -0.71 -6.78 14.27
C ASN A 404 -0.05 -5.94 13.17
N LYS A 405 -0.06 -4.63 13.36
CA LYS A 405 0.52 -3.64 12.45
C LYS A 405 1.66 -2.90 13.13
N GLY A 406 2.67 -2.55 12.38
CA GLY A 406 3.78 -1.77 12.90
C GLY A 406 4.48 -0.97 11.82
N VAL A 407 5.26 0.01 12.25
CA VAL A 407 6.09 0.85 11.38
C VAL A 407 7.55 0.50 11.63
N VAL A 408 8.33 0.38 10.56
CA VAL A 408 9.77 0.12 10.67
C VAL A 408 10.44 1.31 11.35
N SER A 409 10.99 1.08 12.55
CA SER A 409 11.68 2.10 13.34
C SER A 409 13.15 2.20 12.98
N ARG A 410 13.80 1.04 12.85
CA ARG A 410 15.23 0.97 12.57
C ARG A 410 15.58 -0.30 11.80
N ILE A 411 16.61 -0.20 10.98
CA ILE A 411 17.23 -1.32 10.28
C ILE A 411 18.63 -1.48 10.90
N LEU A 412 18.83 -2.59 11.61
CA LEU A 412 20.11 -2.86 12.27
C LEU A 412 21.04 -3.66 11.36
N PRO A 413 22.37 -3.44 11.45
CA PRO A 413 23.36 -4.33 10.88
C PRO A 413 23.14 -5.78 11.34
N GLN A 414 23.49 -6.73 10.50
CA GLN A 414 23.28 -8.15 10.79
C GLN A 414 24.00 -8.60 12.06
N GLU A 415 25.15 -8.00 12.34
CA GLU A 415 26.01 -8.30 13.49
C GLU A 415 25.39 -7.89 14.82
N ASP A 416 24.62 -6.80 14.83
CA ASP A 416 24.01 -6.23 16.04
C ASP A 416 22.66 -6.89 16.39
N MET A 417 22.09 -7.65 15.46
CA MET A 417 20.83 -8.34 15.69
C MET A 417 20.97 -9.47 16.71
N PRO A 418 19.94 -9.70 17.55
CA PRO A 418 19.86 -10.91 18.37
C PRO A 418 19.94 -12.16 17.49
N TYR A 419 20.65 -13.19 17.96
CA TYR A 419 20.87 -14.41 17.18
C TYR A 419 20.62 -15.69 17.98
N LEU A 420 20.32 -16.75 17.26
CA LEU A 420 20.07 -18.09 17.78
C LEU A 420 21.42 -18.83 18.13
N PRO A 421 21.38 -19.94 18.89
CA PRO A 421 22.58 -20.70 19.27
C PRO A 421 23.38 -21.23 18.07
N ASP A 422 22.78 -21.36 16.89
CA ASP A 422 23.46 -21.75 15.66
C ASP A 422 24.17 -20.59 14.94
N GLY A 423 24.02 -19.35 15.45
CA GLY A 423 24.55 -18.13 14.86
C GLY A 423 23.64 -17.45 13.86
N THR A 424 22.42 -17.96 13.64
CA THR A 424 21.44 -17.33 12.73
C THR A 424 20.83 -16.08 13.38
N PRO A 425 20.97 -14.87 12.80
CA PRO A 425 20.35 -13.67 13.33
C PRO A 425 18.85 -13.67 13.07
N LEU A 426 18.08 -13.05 13.97
CA LEU A 426 16.67 -12.81 13.77
C LEU A 426 16.45 -11.84 12.59
N ASP A 427 15.37 -12.05 11.86
CA ASP A 427 14.96 -11.16 10.77
C ASP A 427 14.20 -9.95 11.29
N ILE A 428 13.30 -10.16 12.25
CA ILE A 428 12.42 -9.14 12.83
C ILE A 428 12.34 -9.30 14.33
N VAL A 429 12.33 -8.19 15.07
CA VAL A 429 12.09 -8.19 16.52
C VAL A 429 10.85 -7.38 16.84
N LEU A 430 9.88 -8.01 17.47
CA LEU A 430 8.59 -7.44 17.83
C LEU A 430 8.44 -7.29 19.35
N ASN A 431 7.70 -6.24 19.76
CA ASN A 431 7.40 -6.02 21.16
C ASN A 431 6.33 -7.00 21.66
N PRO A 432 6.59 -7.79 22.70
CA PRO A 432 5.60 -8.70 23.27
C PRO A 432 4.40 -7.99 23.90
N LEU A 433 4.52 -6.73 24.33
CA LEU A 433 3.43 -5.96 24.93
C LEU A 433 2.28 -5.68 23.93
N GLY A 434 2.55 -5.76 22.64
CA GLY A 434 1.53 -5.63 21.59
C GLY A 434 0.56 -6.80 21.48
N VAL A 435 0.75 -7.90 22.23
CA VAL A 435 -0.10 -9.11 22.12
C VAL A 435 -1.21 -9.15 23.17
N PRO A 436 -0.96 -8.98 24.51
CA PRO A 436 -1.96 -9.25 25.53
C PRO A 436 -3.18 -8.34 25.46
N SER A 437 -2.97 -7.03 25.30
CA SER A 437 -4.05 -6.04 25.27
C SER A 437 -4.95 -6.15 24.04
N ARG A 438 -4.44 -6.73 22.96
CA ARG A 438 -5.14 -6.85 21.68
C ARG A 438 -5.80 -8.19 21.47
N MET A 439 -5.56 -9.16 22.35
CA MET A 439 -6.20 -10.47 22.33
C MET A 439 -6.09 -11.23 21.00
N ASN A 440 -5.02 -11.00 20.25
CA ASN A 440 -4.72 -11.70 19.00
C ASN A 440 -3.67 -12.78 19.20
N ILE A 441 -4.00 -13.75 20.04
CA ILE A 441 -3.10 -14.86 20.41
C ILE A 441 -2.76 -15.77 19.22
N GLY A 442 -3.58 -15.79 18.19
CA GLY A 442 -3.34 -16.55 16.96
C GLY A 442 -1.98 -16.30 16.33
N GLN A 443 -1.43 -15.08 16.46
CA GLN A 443 -0.06 -14.78 16.00
C GLN A 443 1.02 -15.59 16.71
N VAL A 444 0.87 -15.84 18.02
CA VAL A 444 1.84 -16.63 18.78
C VAL A 444 1.73 -18.11 18.40
N LEU A 445 0.51 -18.60 18.21
CA LEU A 445 0.26 -19.97 17.73
C LEU A 445 0.83 -20.17 16.33
N GLU A 446 0.67 -19.19 15.43
CA GLU A 446 1.29 -19.21 14.09
C GLU A 446 2.82 -19.27 14.19
N VAL A 447 3.44 -18.46 15.05
CA VAL A 447 4.89 -18.41 15.21
C VAL A 447 5.42 -19.74 15.70
N ASN A 448 4.80 -20.34 16.71
CA ASN A 448 5.20 -21.61 17.26
C ASN A 448 5.03 -22.76 16.27
N LEU A 449 3.85 -22.86 15.64
CA LEU A 449 3.60 -23.87 14.62
C LEU A 449 4.50 -23.70 13.40
N GLY A 450 4.75 -22.46 12.97
CA GLY A 450 5.66 -22.15 11.86
C GLY A 450 7.10 -22.55 12.16
N TYR A 451 7.56 -22.41 13.41
CA TYR A 451 8.88 -22.84 13.82
C TYR A 451 9.04 -24.36 13.81
N ALA A 452 8.08 -25.08 14.41
CA ALA A 452 8.05 -26.54 14.41
C ALA A 452 7.92 -27.12 13.00
N ALA A 453 7.02 -26.56 12.16
CA ALA A 453 6.84 -26.96 10.78
C ALA A 453 8.10 -26.75 9.93
N LYS A 454 8.81 -25.65 10.14
CA LYS A 454 10.09 -25.37 9.47
C LYS A 454 11.15 -26.37 9.86
N ALA A 455 11.24 -26.72 11.16
CA ALA A 455 12.17 -27.74 11.66
C ALA A 455 11.87 -29.13 11.06
N CYS A 456 10.59 -29.48 10.85
CA CYS A 456 10.18 -30.72 10.19
C CYS A 456 10.28 -30.66 8.66
N GLY A 457 10.45 -29.46 8.07
CA GLY A 457 10.47 -29.28 6.61
C GLY A 457 9.11 -29.48 5.94
N ILE A 458 8.01 -29.23 6.66
CA ILE A 458 6.62 -29.40 6.21
C ILE A 458 5.91 -28.04 6.09
N LYS A 459 4.88 -28.00 5.25
CA LYS A 459 3.88 -26.95 5.21
C LYS A 459 2.62 -27.43 5.91
N VAL A 460 2.05 -26.59 6.76
CA VAL A 460 0.86 -26.95 7.56
C VAL A 460 -0.34 -26.14 7.05
N MET A 461 -1.46 -26.83 6.92
CA MET A 461 -2.74 -26.20 6.60
C MET A 461 -3.65 -26.29 7.82
N THR A 462 -4.06 -25.15 8.35
CA THR A 462 -4.97 -25.00 9.49
C THR A 462 -6.27 -24.33 9.02
N PRO A 463 -7.27 -25.07 8.57
CA PRO A 463 -8.54 -24.50 8.12
C PRO A 463 -9.21 -23.69 9.23
N VAL A 464 -9.94 -22.65 8.86
CA VAL A 464 -10.70 -21.81 9.79
C VAL A 464 -11.75 -22.65 10.51
N PHE A 465 -11.85 -22.50 11.84
CA PHE A 465 -12.68 -23.25 12.78
C PHE A 465 -12.37 -24.76 12.90
N ASP A 466 -11.27 -25.20 12.33
CA ASP A 466 -10.76 -26.57 12.42
C ASP A 466 -9.23 -26.53 12.43
N SER A 467 -8.67 -25.69 13.29
CA SER A 467 -7.22 -25.46 13.38
C SER A 467 -6.53 -26.43 14.35
N ALA A 468 -5.21 -26.41 14.32
CA ALA A 468 -4.38 -27.17 15.25
C ALA A 468 -4.60 -26.70 16.70
N ARG A 469 -4.72 -27.65 17.62
CA ARG A 469 -4.81 -27.38 19.05
C ARG A 469 -3.40 -27.21 19.63
N GLU A 470 -3.31 -26.64 20.82
CA GLU A 470 -2.03 -26.51 21.54
C GLU A 470 -1.29 -27.84 21.69
N ALA A 471 -2.03 -28.94 21.95
CA ALA A 471 -1.47 -30.28 22.02
C ALA A 471 -0.83 -30.70 20.68
N ASP A 472 -1.48 -30.44 19.56
CA ASP A 472 -0.99 -30.80 18.22
C ASP A 472 0.30 -30.02 17.88
N ILE A 473 0.38 -28.76 18.30
CA ILE A 473 1.58 -27.95 18.17
C ILE A 473 2.73 -28.54 19.01
N GLY A 474 2.44 -28.93 20.27
CA GLY A 474 3.39 -29.61 21.14
C GLY A 474 3.90 -30.93 20.57
N ASP A 475 3.03 -31.73 19.99
CA ASP A 475 3.40 -33.00 19.34
C ASP A 475 4.23 -32.77 18.06
N THR A 476 4.00 -31.67 17.35
CA THR A 476 4.85 -31.26 16.22
C THR A 476 6.25 -30.88 16.70
N PHE A 477 6.40 -30.19 17.84
CA PHE A 477 7.70 -29.91 18.45
C PHE A 477 8.41 -31.20 18.91
N ASP A 478 7.70 -32.15 19.48
CA ASP A 478 8.28 -33.45 19.86
C ASP A 478 8.79 -34.19 18.63
N THR A 479 8.01 -34.21 17.54
CA THR A 479 8.43 -34.80 16.26
C THR A 479 9.69 -34.10 15.71
N ALA A 480 9.70 -32.78 15.75
CA ALA A 480 10.89 -32.00 15.32
C ALA A 480 12.12 -32.32 16.19
N ARG A 481 11.94 -32.44 17.51
CA ARG A 481 13.01 -32.80 18.45
C ARG A 481 13.52 -34.21 18.19
N GLU A 482 12.65 -35.19 17.96
CA GLU A 482 13.06 -36.55 17.59
C GLU A 482 13.85 -36.58 16.27
N MET A 483 13.44 -35.79 15.28
CA MET A 483 14.13 -35.67 14.00
C MET A 483 15.54 -35.11 14.13
N TRP A 484 15.75 -34.11 15.00
CA TRP A 484 17.03 -33.38 15.10
C TRP A 484 17.94 -33.88 16.22
N HIS A 485 17.38 -34.36 17.34
CA HIS A 485 18.11 -34.79 18.55
C HIS A 485 17.95 -36.26 18.87
N GLY A 486 17.11 -37.02 18.10
CA GLY A 486 16.94 -38.45 18.29
C GLY A 486 18.14 -39.31 17.87
N GLU A 487 18.16 -40.57 18.27
CA GLU A 487 19.25 -41.51 17.93
C GLU A 487 19.46 -41.70 16.41
N ASN A 488 18.46 -41.42 15.60
CA ASN A 488 18.49 -41.53 14.14
C ASN A 488 18.52 -40.16 13.44
N ALA A 489 18.93 -39.10 14.13
CA ALA A 489 18.96 -37.76 13.57
C ALA A 489 19.80 -37.68 12.29
N PRO A 490 19.31 -37.03 11.20
CA PRO A 490 20.06 -36.87 9.99
C PRO A 490 21.29 -35.99 10.21
N ALA A 491 22.42 -36.36 9.61
CA ALA A 491 23.61 -35.49 9.62
C ALA A 491 23.30 -34.20 8.85
N TYR A 492 23.47 -33.06 9.50
CA TYR A 492 23.32 -31.74 8.89
C TYR A 492 24.35 -31.57 7.74
N PRO A 493 24.02 -31.01 6.57
CA PRO A 493 22.76 -30.44 6.08
C PRO A 493 22.06 -31.24 4.95
N THR A 494 22.24 -32.56 4.90
CA THR A 494 22.11 -33.32 3.62
C THR A 494 20.72 -33.89 3.31
N LYS A 495 19.73 -33.81 4.19
CA LYS A 495 18.48 -34.58 3.99
C LYS A 495 17.15 -33.85 4.19
N LEU A 496 17.12 -32.57 4.56
CA LEU A 496 15.85 -31.86 4.60
C LEU A 496 15.45 -31.45 3.20
N PRO A 497 14.19 -31.71 2.79
CA PRO A 497 13.67 -31.14 1.55
C PRO A 497 13.77 -29.63 1.68
N LYS A 498 14.52 -28.99 0.77
CA LYS A 498 14.47 -27.53 0.64
C LYS A 498 13.04 -27.14 0.35
N LEU A 499 12.41 -26.38 1.22
CA LEU A 499 11.16 -25.73 0.86
C LEU A 499 11.43 -24.94 -0.40
N MET A 500 10.68 -25.24 -1.48
CA MET A 500 10.99 -24.78 -2.82
C MET A 500 11.32 -23.28 -2.88
N GLY A 501 12.49 -22.94 -3.39
CA GLY A 501 12.91 -21.56 -3.67
C GLY A 501 13.71 -20.85 -2.59
N GLU A 502 14.11 -21.51 -1.52
CA GLU A 502 14.96 -20.88 -0.50
C GLU A 502 16.42 -20.77 -0.98
N LYS A 503 16.85 -19.51 -1.11
CA LYS A 503 18.26 -19.13 -1.20
C LYS A 503 18.62 -18.54 0.15
N GLY A 504 19.51 -19.15 0.90
CA GLY A 504 19.97 -18.58 2.17
C GLY A 504 20.50 -19.60 3.15
N HIS A 505 20.90 -19.11 4.33
CA HIS A 505 21.40 -19.93 5.45
C HIS A 505 20.27 -20.81 5.98
N ILE A 506 20.51 -22.11 6.06
CA ILE A 506 19.57 -23.06 6.63
C ILE A 506 19.87 -23.12 8.13
N ILE A 507 18.86 -22.94 8.97
CA ILE A 507 18.98 -23.04 10.42
C ILE A 507 19.43 -24.45 10.82
N ASP A 508 20.46 -24.53 11.65
CA ASP A 508 20.93 -25.80 12.22
C ASP A 508 20.18 -26.10 13.51
N PHE A 509 19.00 -26.71 13.37
CA PHE A 509 18.17 -27.07 14.53
C PHE A 509 18.81 -28.07 15.50
N SER A 510 19.92 -28.74 15.12
CA SER A 510 20.64 -29.63 16.03
C SER A 510 21.30 -28.90 17.22
N LYS A 511 21.51 -27.58 17.09
CA LYS A 511 22.09 -26.73 18.14
C LYS A 511 21.05 -25.94 18.94
N ILE A 512 19.79 -26.03 18.57
CA ILE A 512 18.69 -25.24 19.11
C ILE A 512 17.80 -26.13 19.98
N GLU A 513 17.42 -25.63 21.13
CA GLU A 513 16.45 -26.29 22.00
C GLU A 513 15.05 -26.20 21.37
N LEU A 514 14.45 -27.34 21.08
CA LEU A 514 13.08 -27.45 20.53
C LEU A 514 12.13 -27.93 21.64
N ASP A 515 11.77 -27.02 22.54
CA ASP A 515 10.84 -27.30 23.61
C ASP A 515 9.39 -27.04 23.19
N ARG A 516 8.42 -27.72 23.84
CA ARG A 516 6.98 -27.58 23.58
C ARG A 516 6.46 -26.14 23.78
N ASP A 517 7.15 -25.31 24.56
CA ASP A 517 6.78 -23.94 24.87
C ASP A 517 7.17 -22.94 23.75
N GLY A 518 7.85 -23.39 22.70
CA GLY A 518 8.28 -22.56 21.56
C GLY A 518 9.29 -21.47 21.92
N LYS A 519 9.94 -21.58 23.09
CA LYS A 519 10.95 -20.64 23.55
C LYS A 519 12.33 -21.20 23.35
N THR A 520 13.25 -20.36 22.90
CA THR A 520 14.64 -20.71 22.69
C THR A 520 15.57 -19.69 23.32
N THR A 521 16.81 -20.09 23.55
CA THR A 521 17.88 -19.21 24.01
C THR A 521 18.29 -18.28 22.89
N VAL A 522 18.42 -16.99 23.17
CA VAL A 522 18.86 -15.95 22.23
C VAL A 522 20.06 -15.23 22.83
N TYR A 523 20.97 -14.79 21.97
CA TYR A 523 22.19 -14.05 22.33
C TYR A 523 22.11 -12.63 21.77
N ASP A 524 22.67 -11.66 22.49
CA ASP A 524 22.81 -10.28 22.03
C ASP A 524 23.93 -10.20 20.97
N GLY A 525 23.62 -9.66 19.78
CA GLY A 525 24.60 -9.51 18.70
C GLY A 525 25.79 -8.60 19.04
N ARG A 526 25.59 -7.60 19.90
CA ARG A 526 26.61 -6.62 20.25
C ARG A 526 27.57 -7.12 21.36
N THR A 527 27.02 -7.78 22.37
CA THR A 527 27.82 -8.24 23.54
C THR A 527 28.23 -9.71 23.42
N GLY A 528 27.47 -10.49 22.63
CA GLY A 528 27.63 -11.93 22.56
C GLY A 528 27.12 -12.68 23.80
N GLU A 529 26.51 -11.99 24.76
CA GLU A 529 25.96 -12.55 25.97
C GLU A 529 24.58 -13.15 25.78
N LYS A 530 24.27 -14.16 26.55
CA LYS A 530 22.95 -14.79 26.57
C LYS A 530 21.94 -13.87 27.28
N PHE A 531 20.73 -13.71 26.76
CA PHE A 531 19.65 -13.07 27.49
C PHE A 531 19.20 -13.89 28.69
N ASP A 532 18.78 -13.22 29.76
CA ASP A 532 18.39 -13.86 31.02
C ASP A 532 17.23 -14.84 30.86
N ASN A 533 16.26 -14.49 30.04
CA ASN A 533 15.07 -15.28 29.75
C ASN A 533 15.10 -15.87 28.34
N ARG A 534 14.51 -17.06 28.17
CA ARG A 534 14.25 -17.64 26.85
C ARG A 534 13.19 -16.81 26.13
N VAL A 535 13.36 -16.64 24.83
CA VAL A 535 12.52 -15.80 23.96
C VAL A 535 11.67 -16.70 23.08
N THR A 536 10.40 -16.31 22.87
CA THR A 536 9.55 -16.94 21.84
C THR A 536 10.07 -16.55 20.48
N VAL A 537 10.56 -17.51 19.72
CA VAL A 537 11.10 -17.32 18.37
C VAL A 537 10.42 -18.28 17.42
N GLY A 538 10.14 -17.84 16.22
CA GLY A 538 9.59 -18.69 15.17
C GLY A 538 9.30 -17.95 13.87
N TYR A 539 8.60 -18.60 12.97
CA TYR A 539 8.27 -18.05 11.68
C TYR A 539 6.85 -17.50 11.66
N MET A 540 6.73 -16.23 11.31
CA MET A 540 5.47 -15.56 11.03
C MET A 540 5.44 -15.09 9.59
N TYR A 541 4.27 -15.17 8.97
CA TYR A 541 4.04 -14.60 7.65
C TYR A 541 3.78 -13.11 7.76
N TYR A 542 4.72 -12.30 7.26
CA TYR A 542 4.71 -10.85 7.41
C TYR A 542 4.58 -10.14 6.06
N LEU A 543 3.75 -9.09 6.02
CA LEU A 543 3.33 -8.38 4.82
C LEU A 543 3.92 -6.97 4.81
N LYS A 544 4.30 -6.48 3.62
CA LYS A 544 4.57 -5.06 3.36
C LYS A 544 3.27 -4.42 2.88
N LEU A 545 2.85 -3.34 3.52
CA LEU A 545 1.62 -2.65 3.17
C LEU A 545 1.87 -1.49 2.20
N HIS A 546 0.81 -1.09 1.48
CA HIS A 546 0.85 0.02 0.51
C HIS A 546 0.80 1.41 1.19
N HIS A 547 1.47 1.54 2.34
CA HIS A 547 1.70 2.78 3.06
C HIS A 547 3.19 3.00 3.19
N LEU A 548 3.81 3.35 2.06
CA LEU A 548 5.25 3.56 1.97
C LEU A 548 5.59 5.01 2.32
N VAL A 549 6.70 5.22 3.01
CA VAL A 549 7.13 6.55 3.45
C VAL A 549 7.42 7.46 2.27
N ASP A 550 7.98 6.93 1.17
CA ASP A 550 8.32 7.71 -0.03
C ASP A 550 7.11 8.40 -0.66
N ASP A 551 5.92 7.79 -0.56
CA ASP A 551 4.68 8.38 -1.07
C ASP A 551 4.12 9.48 -0.15
N LYS A 552 4.57 9.55 1.10
CA LYS A 552 4.04 10.44 2.14
C LYS A 552 4.99 11.55 2.54
N ILE A 553 6.30 11.34 2.42
CA ILE A 553 7.30 12.36 2.74
C ILE A 553 7.14 13.55 1.81
N HIS A 554 7.05 14.73 2.37
CA HIS A 554 6.84 15.95 1.61
C HIS A 554 7.37 17.16 2.38
N ALA A 555 8.02 18.08 1.66
CA ALA A 555 8.47 19.36 2.18
C ALA A 555 8.15 20.47 1.16
N ARG A 556 7.96 21.68 1.64
CA ARG A 556 7.68 22.85 0.81
C ARG A 556 8.34 24.08 1.42
N SER A 557 8.96 24.88 0.57
CA SER A 557 9.35 26.25 0.89
C SER A 557 8.31 27.23 0.33
N THR A 558 8.26 27.35 -0.99
CA THR A 558 7.27 28.13 -1.75
C THR A 558 6.56 27.19 -2.73
N GLY A 559 5.41 27.56 -3.23
CA GLY A 559 4.65 26.77 -4.19
C GLY A 559 3.30 27.39 -4.54
N PRO A 560 2.39 26.65 -5.18
CA PRO A 560 1.14 27.18 -5.67
C PRO A 560 0.18 27.58 -4.53
N TYR A 561 -0.61 28.63 -4.78
CA TYR A 561 -1.58 29.20 -3.85
C TYR A 561 -2.99 29.18 -4.44
N SER A 562 -4.00 29.14 -3.58
CA SER A 562 -5.40 29.28 -3.99
C SER A 562 -5.66 30.66 -4.59
N LEU A 563 -6.47 30.75 -5.64
CA LEU A 563 -6.80 32.02 -6.29
C LEU A 563 -7.62 32.96 -5.41
N VAL A 564 -8.55 32.45 -4.65
CA VAL A 564 -9.48 33.26 -3.84
C VAL A 564 -8.86 33.66 -2.50
N THR A 565 -8.41 32.69 -1.72
CA THR A 565 -7.92 32.90 -0.36
C THR A 565 -6.44 33.20 -0.28
N GLN A 566 -5.68 33.03 -1.37
CA GLN A 566 -4.23 33.15 -1.42
C GLN A 566 -3.46 32.30 -0.40
N GLN A 567 -4.11 31.25 0.10
CA GLN A 567 -3.49 30.27 1.00
C GLN A 567 -2.76 29.19 0.21
N PRO A 568 -1.69 28.58 0.77
CA PRO A 568 -1.04 27.43 0.15
C PRO A 568 -2.03 26.32 -0.14
N LEU A 569 -1.93 25.67 -1.29
CA LEU A 569 -2.69 24.47 -1.60
C LEU A 569 -2.31 23.34 -0.63
N GLY A 570 -3.16 22.33 -0.46
CA GLY A 570 -2.89 21.15 0.35
C GLY A 570 -2.48 19.94 -0.49
N GLY A 571 -1.75 19.01 0.12
CA GLY A 571 -1.40 17.73 -0.50
C GLY A 571 -0.06 17.70 -1.25
N LYS A 572 0.62 16.54 -1.21
CA LYS A 572 1.92 16.31 -1.85
C LYS A 572 1.86 16.49 -3.38
N ALA A 573 0.79 15.98 -4.02
CA ALA A 573 0.64 16.03 -5.47
C ALA A 573 0.55 17.44 -6.04
N GLN A 574 0.11 18.41 -5.23
CA GLN A 574 -0.01 19.82 -5.61
C GLN A 574 1.13 20.68 -5.05
N PHE A 575 2.21 20.05 -4.58
CA PHE A 575 3.29 20.72 -3.88
C PHE A 575 2.76 21.65 -2.78
N GLY A 576 1.82 21.14 -1.98
CA GLY A 576 1.05 21.91 -0.99
C GLY A 576 1.77 22.02 0.35
N GLY A 577 1.25 22.90 1.21
CA GLY A 577 1.69 23.08 2.59
C GLY A 577 0.95 22.18 3.57
N GLN A 578 1.42 22.16 4.81
CA GLN A 578 0.75 21.50 5.91
C GLN A 578 -0.42 22.36 6.43
N ARG A 579 -1.50 21.69 6.85
CA ARG A 579 -2.62 22.37 7.47
C ARG A 579 -2.31 22.67 8.93
N PHE A 580 -2.31 23.94 9.29
CA PHE A 580 -2.29 24.40 10.67
C PHE A 580 -3.73 24.62 11.13
N GLY A 581 -4.30 23.64 11.81
CA GLY A 581 -5.71 23.61 12.18
C GLY A 581 -6.04 24.51 13.37
N GLU A 582 -7.32 24.54 13.74
CA GLU A 582 -7.81 25.35 14.87
C GLU A 582 -7.21 24.91 16.20
N MET A 583 -7.05 23.57 16.41
CA MET A 583 -6.47 23.03 17.64
C MET A 583 -4.98 23.40 17.80
N GLU A 584 -4.21 23.43 16.71
CA GLU A 584 -2.81 23.86 16.69
C GLU A 584 -2.67 25.34 17.01
N VAL A 585 -3.64 26.17 16.57
CA VAL A 585 -3.73 27.59 16.96
C VAL A 585 -3.95 27.71 18.47
N TRP A 586 -4.85 26.94 19.06
CA TRP A 586 -5.07 26.92 20.52
C TRP A 586 -3.82 26.52 21.31
N ALA A 587 -3.03 25.59 20.77
CA ALA A 587 -1.77 25.20 21.39
C ALA A 587 -0.78 26.37 21.45
N LEU A 588 -0.63 27.16 20.37
CA LEU A 588 0.22 28.33 20.36
C LEU A 588 -0.31 29.44 21.28
N GLU A 589 -1.63 29.62 21.36
CA GLU A 589 -2.26 30.55 22.32
C GLU A 589 -1.96 30.13 23.76
N ALA A 590 -2.03 28.83 24.07
CA ALA A 590 -1.69 28.31 25.39
C ALA A 590 -0.24 28.54 25.80
N TYR A 591 0.70 28.49 24.84
CA TYR A 591 2.10 28.83 25.06
C TYR A 591 2.37 30.33 25.10
N GLY A 592 1.40 31.20 24.75
CA GLY A 592 1.58 32.62 24.62
C GLY A 592 2.50 33.05 23.48
N ALA A 593 2.67 32.21 22.46
CA ALA A 593 3.58 32.43 21.32
C ALA A 593 2.90 33.32 20.24
N ALA A 594 2.59 34.57 20.56
CA ALA A 594 1.80 35.46 19.70
C ALA A 594 2.53 35.80 18.38
N TYR A 595 3.84 36.04 18.43
CA TYR A 595 4.63 36.36 17.22
C TYR A 595 4.72 35.16 16.27
N THR A 596 4.92 33.97 16.78
CA THR A 596 4.93 32.74 15.96
C THR A 596 3.58 32.52 15.30
N LEU A 597 2.47 32.69 16.04
CA LEU A 597 1.13 32.58 15.50
C LEU A 597 0.87 33.62 14.40
N GLN A 598 1.27 34.88 14.62
CA GLN A 598 1.16 35.93 13.61
C GLN A 598 1.93 35.59 12.34
N GLU A 599 3.15 35.11 12.48
CA GLU A 599 3.98 34.70 11.33
C GLU A 599 3.32 33.57 10.53
N ILE A 600 2.80 32.53 11.19
CA ILE A 600 2.13 31.40 10.55
C ILE A 600 0.87 31.85 9.81
N LEU A 601 0.09 32.76 10.37
CA LEU A 601 -1.16 33.24 9.79
C LEU A 601 -0.98 34.25 8.65
N THR A 602 0.15 34.92 8.56
CA THR A 602 0.41 36.03 7.61
C THR A 602 1.50 35.70 6.59
N VAL A 603 2.74 35.94 6.92
CA VAL A 603 3.88 35.84 5.97
C VAL A 603 4.17 34.42 5.46
N LYS A 604 3.77 33.42 6.19
CA LYS A 604 3.88 32.00 5.76
C LYS A 604 2.63 31.50 5.03
N SER A 605 1.55 32.24 5.00
CA SER A 605 0.25 31.79 4.45
C SER A 605 -0.25 32.74 3.36
N ASP A 606 -1.10 33.70 3.72
CA ASP A 606 -1.95 34.46 2.79
C ASP A 606 -1.62 35.95 2.65
N ASP A 607 -0.60 36.46 3.31
CA ASP A 607 -0.08 37.81 3.07
C ASP A 607 0.79 37.83 1.80
N VAL A 608 0.22 38.25 0.67
CA VAL A 608 0.87 38.19 -0.64
C VAL A 608 2.15 39.00 -0.70
N GLU A 609 2.13 40.24 -0.22
CA GLU A 609 3.33 41.09 -0.23
C GLU A 609 4.33 40.66 0.85
N GLY A 610 3.82 40.33 2.04
CA GLY A 610 4.66 39.94 3.16
C GLY A 610 5.47 38.69 2.87
N ARG A 611 4.92 37.68 2.19
CA ARG A 611 5.64 36.46 1.87
C ARG A 611 6.78 36.68 0.86
N VAL A 612 6.58 37.54 -0.16
CA VAL A 612 7.62 37.87 -1.15
C VAL A 612 8.75 38.63 -0.47
N LYS A 613 8.43 39.69 0.28
CA LYS A 613 9.43 40.46 1.03
C LYS A 613 10.16 39.63 2.09
N THR A 614 9.48 38.69 2.73
CA THR A 614 10.07 37.75 3.71
C THR A 614 11.05 36.81 3.04
N TYR A 615 10.68 36.21 1.90
CA TYR A 615 11.57 35.35 1.14
C TYR A 615 12.83 36.09 0.67
N GLU A 616 12.66 37.30 0.16
CA GLU A 616 13.77 38.19 -0.26
C GLU A 616 14.68 38.52 0.94
N ALA A 617 14.11 38.87 2.09
CA ALA A 617 14.86 39.18 3.31
C ALA A 617 15.67 37.96 3.80
N ILE A 618 15.08 36.73 3.75
CA ILE A 618 15.79 35.51 4.12
C ILE A 618 16.98 35.26 3.18
N VAL A 619 16.78 35.42 1.87
CA VAL A 619 17.86 35.21 0.87
C VAL A 619 18.99 36.23 1.06
N LYS A 620 18.65 37.49 1.38
CA LYS A 620 19.62 38.56 1.63
C LYS A 620 20.25 38.53 3.03
N GLY A 621 19.66 37.76 3.98
CA GLY A 621 20.07 37.74 5.39
C GLY A 621 19.65 38.99 6.17
N GLU A 622 18.58 39.68 5.73
CA GLU A 622 18.01 40.87 6.35
C GLU A 622 16.91 40.50 7.36
N PRO A 623 16.56 41.38 8.32
CA PRO A 623 15.42 41.16 9.22
C PRO A 623 14.11 41.06 8.46
N ILE A 624 13.24 40.13 8.91
CA ILE A 624 11.92 39.91 8.33
C ILE A 624 11.06 41.19 8.54
N PRO A 625 10.37 41.68 7.49
CA PRO A 625 9.51 42.86 7.59
C PRO A 625 8.28 42.60 8.46
N GLN A 626 7.59 43.63 8.91
CA GLN A 626 6.34 43.50 9.63
C GLN A 626 5.28 42.88 8.72
N PRO A 627 4.49 41.91 9.25
CA PRO A 627 3.43 41.26 8.48
C PRO A 627 2.29 42.24 8.14
N GLY A 628 1.71 42.04 6.98
CA GLY A 628 0.53 42.76 6.51
C GLY A 628 -0.81 42.12 6.97
N ILE A 629 -1.87 42.46 6.26
CA ILE A 629 -3.22 41.93 6.53
C ILE A 629 -3.43 40.66 5.72
N PRO A 630 -3.91 39.58 6.35
CA PRO A 630 -4.22 38.34 5.65
C PRO A 630 -5.30 38.53 4.57
N GLU A 631 -5.10 37.99 3.37
CA GLU A 631 -6.08 38.09 2.28
C GLU A 631 -7.40 37.38 2.63
N SER A 632 -7.35 36.28 3.37
CA SER A 632 -8.55 35.58 3.88
C SER A 632 -9.42 36.49 4.76
N PHE A 633 -8.84 37.41 5.51
CA PHE A 633 -9.58 38.41 6.26
C PHE A 633 -10.31 39.40 5.35
N ARG A 634 -9.68 39.83 4.27
CA ARG A 634 -10.31 40.69 3.24
C ARG A 634 -11.47 39.99 2.56
N VAL A 635 -11.31 38.70 2.22
CA VAL A 635 -12.38 37.88 1.64
C VAL A 635 -13.56 37.79 2.61
N MET A 636 -13.33 37.52 3.89
CA MET A 636 -14.35 37.47 4.92
C MET A 636 -15.14 38.79 5.04
N LEU A 637 -14.43 39.92 5.02
CA LEU A 637 -15.10 41.27 5.04
C LEU A 637 -16.02 41.45 3.84
N LYS A 638 -15.58 41.01 2.65
CA LYS A 638 -16.41 41.07 1.43
C LYS A 638 -17.61 40.13 1.48
N GLU A 639 -17.45 38.96 2.07
CA GLU A 639 -18.56 38.04 2.31
C GLU A 639 -19.59 38.62 3.29
N LEU A 640 -19.15 39.24 4.38
CA LEU A 640 -20.05 39.94 5.32
C LEU A 640 -20.77 41.13 4.67
N GLN A 641 -20.07 41.92 3.85
CA GLN A 641 -20.69 42.99 3.08
C GLN A 641 -21.73 42.48 2.07
N SER A 642 -21.48 41.32 1.45
CA SER A 642 -22.44 40.68 0.54
C SER A 642 -23.73 40.22 1.24
N LEU A 643 -23.65 39.92 2.53
CA LEU A 643 -24.82 39.61 3.39
C LEU A 643 -25.55 40.86 3.88
N GLY A 644 -25.13 42.06 3.46
CA GLY A 644 -25.74 43.33 3.87
C GLY A 644 -25.25 43.86 5.21
N LEU A 645 -24.16 43.32 5.77
CA LEU A 645 -23.51 43.80 6.97
C LEU A 645 -22.43 44.82 6.61
N ASP A 646 -22.43 45.99 7.31
CA ASP A 646 -21.38 46.97 7.19
C ASP A 646 -20.33 46.71 8.27
N VAL A 647 -19.12 46.35 7.84
CA VAL A 647 -18.00 46.03 8.71
C VAL A 647 -16.88 47.04 8.43
N VAL A 648 -16.60 47.87 9.43
CA VAL A 648 -15.59 48.92 9.38
C VAL A 648 -14.49 48.62 10.40
N VAL A 649 -13.24 48.65 10.00
CA VAL A 649 -12.09 48.52 10.89
C VAL A 649 -11.61 49.92 11.28
N GLN A 650 -11.55 50.20 12.57
CA GLN A 650 -11.15 51.51 13.10
C GLN A 650 -9.87 51.38 13.93
N ASP A 651 -9.04 52.42 13.87
CA ASP A 651 -7.88 52.58 14.74
C ASP A 651 -8.31 52.98 16.15
N LYS A 652 -7.39 52.90 17.11
CA LYS A 652 -7.63 53.33 18.53
C LYS A 652 -8.15 54.73 18.66
N GLU A 653 -7.89 55.59 17.68
CA GLU A 653 -8.35 57.00 17.63
C GLU A 653 -9.72 57.16 16.94
N GLY A 654 -10.35 56.05 16.48
CA GLY A 654 -11.65 56.06 15.79
C GLY A 654 -11.61 56.41 14.33
N ASN A 655 -10.43 56.48 13.71
CA ASN A 655 -10.31 56.68 12.28
C ASN A 655 -10.52 55.35 11.53
N GLU A 656 -11.22 55.40 10.40
CA GLU A 656 -11.39 54.23 9.55
C GLU A 656 -10.08 53.87 8.86
N ILE A 657 -9.69 52.62 8.96
CA ILE A 657 -8.54 52.07 8.26
C ILE A 657 -9.05 51.60 6.89
N ASP A 658 -8.63 52.29 5.83
CA ASP A 658 -8.94 51.83 4.47
C ASP A 658 -8.11 50.60 4.10
N MET A 659 -8.78 49.48 4.05
CA MET A 659 -8.18 48.18 3.66
C MET A 659 -7.75 48.10 2.21
N ARG A 660 -8.00 49.14 1.41
CA ARG A 660 -7.64 49.24 -0.01
C ARG A 660 -6.27 49.90 -0.24
N GLN A 661 -5.73 50.64 0.74
CA GLN A 661 -4.56 51.52 0.56
C GLN A 661 -3.22 50.82 0.40
N ASN A 662 -3.13 49.48 0.45
CA ASN A 662 -1.85 48.79 0.24
C ASN A 662 -1.53 48.49 -1.24
N PHE A 663 -2.34 48.94 -2.21
CA PHE A 663 -2.16 48.62 -3.61
C PHE A 663 -1.71 49.80 -4.51
N ASP A 664 -1.81 51.06 -4.02
CA ASP A 664 -1.66 52.21 -4.91
C ASP A 664 -0.47 53.14 -4.59
N ASP A 665 0.25 52.99 -3.48
CA ASP A 665 1.33 53.93 -3.13
C ASP A 665 2.68 53.22 -2.98
N GLU A 666 3.33 52.93 -4.06
CA GLU A 666 4.76 53.22 -4.36
C GLU A 666 5.08 52.71 -5.75
N GLU A 667 5.62 53.63 -6.57
CA GLU A 667 6.19 53.42 -7.90
C GLU A 667 7.30 52.34 -7.91
N THR A 668 6.91 51.08 -7.86
CA THR A 668 7.73 50.00 -8.37
C THR A 668 6.93 49.36 -9.48
N GLY A 669 7.40 49.52 -10.72
CA GLY A 669 6.74 49.09 -11.96
C GLY A 669 6.56 47.57 -12.11
N PHE A 670 5.89 46.97 -11.13
CA PHE A 670 5.38 45.62 -11.20
C PHE A 670 3.86 45.70 -11.42
N ASP A 671 3.44 45.54 -12.66
CA ASP A 671 2.02 45.44 -13.00
C ASP A 671 1.47 44.11 -12.49
N MET A 672 0.64 44.15 -11.44
CA MET A 672 0.01 42.96 -10.87
C MET A 672 -0.92 42.18 -11.84
N ARG A 673 -1.15 42.69 -13.03
CA ARG A 673 -1.83 41.95 -14.11
C ARG A 673 -0.98 40.85 -14.70
N ASP A 674 0.35 40.93 -14.55
CA ASP A 674 1.27 39.91 -15.03
C ASP A 674 1.35 38.68 -14.08
N VAL A 675 0.92 38.84 -12.83
CA VAL A 675 0.92 37.74 -11.84
C VAL A 675 -0.43 36.98 -11.77
N ALA A 676 -1.52 37.63 -12.14
CA ALA A 676 -2.86 37.03 -12.12
C ALA A 676 -3.22 36.21 -13.38
N GLY A 677 -2.40 36.24 -14.41
CA GLY A 677 -2.62 35.56 -15.69
C GLY A 677 -1.82 34.29 -15.94
N THR A 678 -0.92 33.91 -15.04
CA THR A 678 -0.15 32.70 -15.21
C THR A 678 -0.62 31.60 -14.27
N GLU A 679 -1.60 30.86 -14.71
CA GLU A 679 -1.64 29.44 -14.47
C GLU A 679 -0.32 28.86 -14.92
N THR A 680 0.64 28.67 -14.04
CA THR A 680 1.62 27.63 -14.34
C THR A 680 2.55 27.38 -13.17
N VAL A 681 2.54 26.18 -12.77
CA VAL A 681 3.54 25.44 -12.02
C VAL A 681 4.96 25.49 -12.65
N ALA A 682 5.19 26.25 -13.72
CA ALA A 682 6.39 26.12 -14.56
C ALA A 682 7.50 27.18 -14.35
N ASN A 683 7.30 28.25 -13.58
CA ASN A 683 8.29 29.32 -13.53
C ASN A 683 9.20 29.40 -12.30
N GLU A 684 9.09 28.46 -11.34
CA GLU A 684 10.02 28.43 -10.20
C GLU A 684 11.45 27.99 -10.58
N ASN A 685 11.60 27.28 -11.69
CA ASN A 685 12.92 26.83 -12.14
C ASN A 685 13.76 27.97 -12.82
N GLU A 686 13.16 29.06 -13.26
CA GLU A 686 13.92 30.18 -13.83
C GLU A 686 14.54 31.08 -12.74
N LEU A 687 13.88 31.23 -11.60
CA LEU A 687 14.46 31.95 -10.45
C LEU A 687 15.56 31.15 -9.74
N LEU A 688 15.55 29.82 -9.85
CA LEU A 688 16.57 28.94 -9.28
C LEU A 688 17.79 28.74 -10.21
N ASN A 689 17.66 28.97 -11.51
CA ASN A 689 18.75 28.79 -12.45
C ASN A 689 19.79 29.94 -12.45
N ASP A 690 19.44 31.13 -11.93
CA ASP A 690 20.39 32.24 -11.79
C ASP A 690 21.24 32.16 -10.50
N TYR A 691 20.90 31.26 -9.57
CA TYR A 691 21.68 31.01 -8.38
C TYR A 691 22.30 29.62 -8.46
N THR A 692 23.46 29.50 -9.06
CA THR A 692 24.36 28.37 -8.83
C THR A 692 24.73 28.34 -7.36
N ILE A 693 24.12 27.45 -6.60
CA ILE A 693 24.56 27.06 -5.26
C ILE A 693 25.91 26.36 -5.45
N LYS A 694 26.99 27.13 -5.37
CA LYS A 694 28.31 26.58 -5.13
C LYS A 694 28.38 26.26 -3.64
N ASP A 695 28.65 25.00 -3.35
CA ASP A 695 28.98 24.48 -2.04
C ASP A 695 27.82 24.27 -1.05
N ALA A 696 26.97 23.27 -1.32
CA ALA A 696 26.14 22.62 -0.30
C ALA A 696 26.74 21.26 0.17
N ASP A 697 28.01 20.99 -0.11
CA ASP A 697 28.70 19.75 0.29
C ASP A 697 29.63 19.90 1.50
N ALA A 698 29.41 20.92 2.34
CA ALA A 698 30.18 21.07 3.58
C ALA A 698 29.23 21.31 4.75
N GLY A 699 28.86 20.24 5.47
CA GLY A 699 28.35 20.39 6.82
C GLY A 699 27.06 19.70 7.22
N PHE A 700 26.95 18.40 6.99
CA PHE A 700 25.97 17.55 7.65
C PHE A 700 26.62 16.34 8.33
N ASP A 701 27.71 16.58 9.05
CA ASP A 701 28.37 15.61 9.92
C ASP A 701 28.40 16.09 11.39
N ASP A 702 27.30 16.65 11.89
CA ASP A 702 27.15 16.90 13.32
C ASP A 702 25.98 16.08 13.87
N PRO A 703 26.27 14.99 14.61
CA PRO A 703 25.25 14.09 15.19
C PRO A 703 24.42 14.71 16.31
N SER A 704 24.70 15.95 16.73
CA SER A 704 24.06 16.59 17.90
C SER A 704 22.75 17.33 17.61
N VAL A 705 22.27 17.37 16.35
CA VAL A 705 21.06 18.13 15.97
C VAL A 705 19.80 17.25 15.81
N LEU A 706 19.91 15.93 16.04
CA LEU A 706 18.79 15.00 15.80
C LEU A 706 18.00 14.60 17.06
N GLU A 707 18.14 15.29 18.19
CA GLU A 707 17.46 14.87 19.43
C GLU A 707 16.10 15.51 19.74
N ASP A 708 15.59 16.49 18.98
CA ASP A 708 14.39 17.23 19.44
C ASP A 708 13.13 17.19 18.55
N ASP A 709 13.05 16.39 17.47
CA ASP A 709 11.84 16.42 16.59
C ASP A 709 11.01 15.11 16.57
N ASN A 710 10.98 14.36 17.66
CA ASN A 710 10.23 13.10 17.72
C ASN A 710 8.79 13.19 18.25
N SER A 711 8.19 14.38 18.36
CA SER A 711 6.83 14.54 18.89
C SER A 711 5.70 14.62 17.86
N ALA A 712 6.01 14.75 16.57
CA ALA A 712 4.97 14.97 15.55
C ALA A 712 4.45 13.71 14.84
N ALA A 713 5.05 12.55 15.05
CA ALA A 713 4.66 11.31 14.36
C ALA A 713 3.64 10.44 15.12
N ALA A 714 3.32 10.78 16.36
CA ALA A 714 2.47 9.95 17.24
C ALA A 714 0.96 10.26 17.19
N GLU A 715 0.56 11.43 16.68
CA GLU A 715 -0.83 11.91 16.82
C GLU A 715 -1.80 11.50 15.69
N SER A 716 -1.39 10.82 14.66
CA SER A 716 -2.31 10.41 13.59
C SER A 716 -2.99 9.03 13.80
N ALA A 717 -2.83 8.41 14.95
CA ALA A 717 -3.33 7.05 15.21
C ALA A 717 -4.44 6.92 16.26
N SER A 718 -5.01 8.02 16.78
CA SER A 718 -6.09 7.96 17.77
C SER A 718 -7.39 8.58 17.28
N ASP A 719 -8.04 7.98 16.30
CA ASP A 719 -9.49 8.06 16.15
C ASP A 719 -10.13 6.97 17.01
N GLU A 720 -10.13 7.16 18.32
CA GLU A 720 -11.04 6.44 19.21
C GLU A 720 -12.40 7.13 19.15
N VAL A 721 -13.35 6.40 18.62
CA VAL A 721 -14.77 6.70 18.73
C VAL A 721 -15.16 6.58 20.20
N ASN A 722 -15.40 7.70 20.86
CA ASN A 722 -16.12 7.74 22.11
C ASN A 722 -17.58 7.31 21.84
N ILE A 723 -17.95 6.17 22.37
CA ILE A 723 -19.36 5.82 22.59
C ILE A 723 -19.60 6.07 24.08
N ASP A 724 -20.17 7.22 24.40
CA ASP A 724 -20.85 7.43 25.67
C ASP A 724 -22.28 6.91 25.58
N GLU A 725 -22.68 6.05 26.58
CA GLU A 725 -23.95 5.43 26.93
C GLU A 725 -24.40 4.22 26.11
#